data_7dac2b7cd4a54d315c64665d98149e32
#
_entry.id   7dac2b7cd4a54d315c64665d98149e32
#
_cell.length_a   1.000
_cell.length_b   1.000
_cell.length_c   1.000
_cell.angle_alpha   90.00
_cell.angle_beta   90.00
_cell.angle_gamma   90.00
#
_symmetry.space_group_name_H-M   'P 1'
#
loop_
_entity.id
_entity.type
_entity.pdbx_description
1 polymer ?
#
loop_
_entity_poly.entity_id
_entity_poly.type
_entity_poly.pdbx_seq_one_letter_code
_entity_poly.pdbx_strand_id
1 'polypeptide(L)'
;MNNILEAKDALENKPILATSVERVLILNEIKSSFKELPQPLRFSKMFSILLSRISTPLKEFDLIAGRCVDRELDEVEEKIFQEFINSPDYTTETVFMFSGHCTYSWDMVLEYGLIGLKDKVDNDAKQSENKEKRIFLTALGEIYQAIIDYVLRYKQAAIEAGMCELADNLNTVATKKPDTFTSALQLLWIITLIDCAYIAENPTLTLGRMDQLLYPYYHADIENGILTKEKAKRYIVDYYAKHNLIMGRGEHQIGDVTNSTTFLRIYNFDAPQYLLLAGRDKQGEVCINELTQLFSECIVPSFKNPVVVVRYVKDMDKNYPKLWNTLIEKALQSSSLMFYNDDNVTSVFRRVGLTKEEATNYAHFGCNWCSTGDNGAWMLGSPNSFFFNASKDEDERKYLTRPYMRGNLPFSWAEDVVNLLGEFSEKPQVTMEDFYNRFFQIMADFFDRKLEYLSKELEVRRRKPSNVLSFTDCFTRCSLETGQCFSASAKYHFENSSFWMFGTVVDSFIAIDQLVFIEKKITLKDLYNAVQANFVGYEEIFALCRNAEKYGMDTPLSNKHARRLSKMASDLTFEKSKPYFEKEGLFLVPNIQSDTHHLRRGELFGATPDGRRKGEVFSQNLRPTNGVCVNGITAMLNSILSLPTDGVASGALNLDVNTQEYAGEEGQKMFGAILATYFNRGGLHAQISVSSVEELRDAQVHPERHRDLRVRVTGYSGIFVDMCERLQNDIIKRFQKEQR
;
A
#
# COMPACT_ATOMS: atom_id res chain seq x y z
N MET A 1 -10.86 -26.60 3.69
CA MET A 1 -9.94 -25.73 4.42
C MET A 1 -8.59 -26.39 4.61
N ASN A 2 -8.49 -27.59 5.17
CA ASN A 2 -7.20 -28.27 5.36
C ASN A 2 -6.38 -28.41 4.07
N ASN A 3 -6.99 -28.88 2.96
CA ASN A 3 -6.30 -29.03 1.67
C ASN A 3 -5.77 -27.70 1.11
N ILE A 4 -6.42 -26.56 1.39
CA ILE A 4 -5.99 -25.24 0.98
C ILE A 4 -4.80 -24.78 1.82
N LEU A 5 -4.82 -25.02 3.13
CA LEU A 5 -3.71 -24.72 4.03
C LEU A 5 -2.50 -25.58 3.68
N GLU A 6 -2.68 -26.88 3.45
CA GLU A 6 -1.62 -27.79 3.01
C GLU A 6 -1.00 -27.35 1.67
N ALA A 7 -1.83 -26.93 0.71
CA ALA A 7 -1.35 -26.41 -0.57
C ALA A 7 -0.54 -25.12 -0.38
N LYS A 8 -0.98 -24.21 0.51
CA LYS A 8 -0.25 -22.99 0.86
C LYS A 8 1.10 -23.31 1.50
N ASP A 9 1.11 -24.17 2.52
CA ASP A 9 2.34 -24.56 3.21
C ASP A 9 3.34 -25.25 2.26
N ALA A 10 2.82 -26.06 1.33
CA ALA A 10 3.65 -26.67 0.29
C ALA A 10 4.29 -25.64 -0.65
N LEU A 11 3.57 -24.56 -0.99
CA LEU A 11 4.09 -23.47 -1.82
C LEU A 11 5.12 -22.61 -1.10
N GLU A 12 4.87 -22.26 0.15
CA GLU A 12 5.78 -21.43 0.96
C GLU A 12 7.14 -22.12 1.21
N ASN A 13 7.18 -23.44 1.18
CA ASN A 13 8.39 -24.22 1.36
C ASN A 13 9.18 -24.50 0.07
N LYS A 14 8.66 -24.11 -1.10
CA LYS A 14 9.36 -24.27 -2.39
C LYS A 14 10.28 -23.09 -2.66
N PRO A 15 11.52 -23.32 -3.09
CA PRO A 15 12.50 -22.25 -3.29
C PRO A 15 12.15 -21.36 -4.50
N ILE A 16 11.67 -21.93 -5.60
CA ILE A 16 11.26 -21.20 -6.81
C ILE A 16 10.10 -21.94 -7.47
N LEU A 17 9.06 -21.20 -7.86
CA LEU A 17 7.88 -21.75 -8.50
C LEU A 17 7.84 -21.48 -9.99
N ALA A 18 7.36 -22.45 -10.75
CA ALA A 18 7.26 -22.41 -12.20
C ALA A 18 6.35 -21.28 -12.75
N THR A 19 5.46 -20.72 -11.93
CA THR A 19 4.58 -19.62 -12.37
C THR A 19 5.36 -18.41 -12.89
N SER A 20 6.39 -17.99 -12.17
CA SER A 20 7.24 -16.87 -12.60
C SER A 20 7.97 -17.20 -13.88
N VAL A 21 8.42 -18.43 -14.02
CA VAL A 21 9.20 -18.88 -15.17
C VAL A 21 8.34 -19.04 -16.41
N GLU A 22 7.16 -19.64 -16.30
CA GLU A 22 6.23 -19.77 -17.43
C GLU A 22 5.95 -18.41 -18.08
N ARG A 23 5.63 -17.41 -17.26
CA ARG A 23 5.46 -16.03 -17.73
C ARG A 23 6.73 -15.49 -18.38
N VAL A 24 7.87 -15.66 -17.73
CA VAL A 24 9.17 -15.17 -18.21
C VAL A 24 9.56 -15.81 -19.53
N LEU A 25 9.39 -17.11 -19.68
CA LEU A 25 9.67 -17.83 -20.94
C LEU A 25 8.84 -17.29 -22.10
N ILE A 26 7.53 -17.15 -21.89
CA ILE A 26 6.62 -16.63 -22.91
C ILE A 26 7.02 -15.19 -23.28
N LEU A 27 7.24 -14.31 -22.29
CA LEU A 27 7.60 -12.91 -22.54
C LEU A 27 8.96 -12.78 -23.21
N ASN A 28 9.94 -13.61 -22.84
CA ASN A 28 11.27 -13.60 -23.47
C ASN A 28 11.22 -13.96 -24.97
N GLU A 29 10.37 -14.91 -25.35
CA GLU A 29 10.17 -15.25 -26.76
C GLU A 29 9.58 -14.09 -27.58
N ILE A 30 8.65 -13.34 -27.00
CA ILE A 30 7.87 -12.31 -27.73
C ILE A 30 8.35 -10.88 -27.49
N LYS A 31 9.33 -10.65 -26.60
CA LYS A 31 9.77 -9.30 -26.20
C LYS A 31 10.15 -8.38 -27.35
N SER A 32 10.68 -8.94 -28.42
CA SER A 32 11.06 -8.20 -29.63
C SER A 32 9.97 -8.14 -30.71
N SER A 33 8.80 -8.74 -30.44
CA SER A 33 7.71 -8.78 -31.39
C SER A 33 6.92 -7.46 -31.40
N PHE A 34 6.31 -7.17 -32.54
CA PHE A 34 5.36 -6.06 -32.75
C PHE A 34 5.94 -4.67 -32.44
N LYS A 35 7.27 -4.48 -32.55
CA LYS A 35 7.93 -3.18 -32.28
C LYS A 35 7.47 -2.08 -33.24
N GLU A 36 6.96 -2.45 -34.39
CA GLU A 36 6.41 -1.56 -35.44
C GLU A 36 5.02 -1.02 -35.11
N LEU A 37 4.30 -1.66 -34.17
CA LEU A 37 2.96 -1.24 -33.80
C LEU A 37 2.99 -0.10 -32.76
N PRO A 38 1.96 0.78 -32.75
CA PRO A 38 1.74 1.68 -31.63
C PRO A 38 1.65 0.90 -30.30
N GLN A 39 2.14 1.50 -29.21
CA GLN A 39 2.27 0.82 -27.92
C GLN A 39 0.96 0.15 -27.43
N PRO A 40 -0.25 0.77 -27.53
CA PRO A 40 -1.47 0.07 -27.11
C PRO A 40 -1.72 -1.25 -27.87
N LEU A 41 -1.52 -1.27 -29.18
CA LEU A 41 -1.68 -2.49 -29.96
C LEU A 41 -0.56 -3.51 -29.70
N ARG A 42 0.67 -3.04 -29.50
CA ARG A 42 1.77 -3.92 -29.09
C ARG A 42 1.44 -4.61 -27.77
N PHE A 43 0.96 -3.83 -26.79
CA PHE A 43 0.53 -4.34 -25.50
C PHE A 43 -0.54 -5.42 -25.65
N SER A 44 -1.65 -5.13 -26.37
CA SER A 44 -2.76 -6.07 -26.53
C SER A 44 -2.34 -7.37 -27.23
N LYS A 45 -1.48 -7.30 -28.25
CA LYS A 45 -0.97 -8.50 -28.95
C LYS A 45 -0.11 -9.37 -28.05
N MET A 46 0.84 -8.77 -27.32
CA MET A 46 1.69 -9.52 -26.40
C MET A 46 0.89 -10.11 -25.24
N PHE A 47 -0.08 -9.35 -24.71
CA PHE A 47 -1.00 -9.80 -23.67
C PHE A 47 -1.84 -11.01 -24.16
N SER A 48 -2.38 -10.94 -25.37
CA SER A 48 -3.16 -12.05 -25.96
C SER A 48 -2.33 -13.32 -26.10
N ILE A 49 -1.07 -13.21 -26.53
CA ILE A 49 -0.16 -14.35 -26.62
C ILE A 49 0.13 -14.92 -25.22
N LEU A 50 0.44 -14.06 -24.25
CA LEU A 50 0.69 -14.49 -22.89
C LEU A 50 -0.49 -15.29 -22.34
N LEU A 51 -1.71 -14.74 -22.38
CA LEU A 51 -2.89 -15.41 -21.83
C LEU A 51 -3.29 -16.66 -22.65
N SER A 52 -2.97 -16.74 -23.93
CA SER A 52 -3.25 -17.95 -24.72
C SER A 52 -2.35 -19.13 -24.37
N ARG A 53 -1.17 -18.85 -23.79
CA ARG A 53 -0.16 -19.89 -23.49
C ARG A 53 -0.03 -20.22 -22.01
N ILE A 54 -0.31 -19.24 -21.11
CA ILE A 54 -0.19 -19.47 -19.66
C ILE A 54 -1.07 -20.64 -19.24
N SER A 55 -0.61 -21.50 -18.35
CA SER A 55 -1.35 -22.67 -17.86
C SER A 55 -2.63 -22.29 -17.13
N THR A 56 -3.58 -23.22 -17.12
CA THR A 56 -4.88 -23.09 -16.41
C THR A 56 -5.05 -24.23 -15.39
N PRO A 57 -4.19 -24.29 -14.35
CA PRO A 57 -4.23 -25.37 -13.38
C PRO A 57 -5.47 -25.29 -12.48
N LEU A 58 -6.05 -26.46 -12.17
CA LEU A 58 -7.16 -26.64 -11.23
C LEU A 58 -6.84 -27.77 -10.25
N LYS A 59 -7.41 -27.67 -9.05
CA LYS A 59 -7.43 -28.74 -8.04
C LYS A 59 -8.87 -29.08 -7.70
N GLU A 60 -9.14 -30.31 -7.33
CA GLU A 60 -10.50 -30.81 -7.02
C GLU A 60 -11.25 -30.00 -5.95
N PHE A 61 -10.51 -29.31 -5.07
CA PHE A 61 -11.09 -28.49 -4.01
C PHE A 61 -11.30 -27.01 -4.39
N ASP A 62 -10.92 -26.58 -5.60
CA ASP A 62 -11.12 -25.21 -6.04
C ASP A 62 -12.60 -24.89 -6.26
N LEU A 63 -13.12 -23.91 -5.53
CA LEU A 63 -14.47 -23.37 -5.75
C LEU A 63 -14.45 -22.22 -6.75
N ILE A 64 -13.31 -21.52 -6.84
CA ILE A 64 -13.03 -20.42 -7.74
C ILE A 64 -11.86 -20.85 -8.63
N ALA A 65 -12.02 -20.72 -9.95
CA ALA A 65 -10.95 -21.01 -10.89
C ALA A 65 -9.90 -19.89 -10.89
N GLY A 66 -8.67 -20.27 -11.18
CA GLY A 66 -7.56 -19.34 -11.30
C GLY A 66 -6.57 -19.50 -10.15
N ARG A 67 -5.44 -20.12 -10.48
CA ARG A 67 -4.29 -20.26 -9.59
C ARG A 67 -2.99 -20.26 -10.38
N CYS A 68 -1.91 -20.00 -9.70
CA CYS A 68 -0.59 -20.15 -10.27
C CYS A 68 -0.18 -21.64 -10.33
N VAL A 69 0.75 -21.95 -11.22
CA VAL A 69 1.37 -23.28 -11.28
C VAL A 69 2.18 -23.50 -9.99
N ASP A 70 2.04 -24.68 -9.39
CA ASP A 70 2.64 -25.04 -8.09
C ASP A 70 3.70 -26.12 -8.18
N ARG A 71 4.40 -26.24 -9.32
CA ARG A 71 5.52 -27.15 -9.50
C ARG A 71 6.88 -26.47 -9.35
N GLU A 72 7.89 -27.25 -9.04
CA GLU A 72 9.27 -26.79 -9.06
C GLU A 72 9.76 -26.60 -10.49
N LEU A 73 10.85 -25.82 -10.65
CA LEU A 73 11.54 -25.64 -11.91
C LEU A 73 12.36 -26.89 -12.26
N ASP A 74 12.45 -27.17 -13.55
CA ASP A 74 13.53 -28.05 -14.02
C ASP A 74 14.86 -27.27 -14.20
N GLU A 75 15.95 -27.99 -14.43
CA GLU A 75 17.29 -27.39 -14.52
C GLU A 75 17.43 -26.38 -15.68
N VAL A 76 16.68 -26.56 -16.75
CA VAL A 76 16.71 -25.66 -17.91
C VAL A 76 15.95 -24.38 -17.61
N GLU A 77 14.77 -24.51 -17.01
CA GLU A 77 13.94 -23.39 -16.57
C GLU A 77 14.67 -22.57 -15.50
N GLU A 78 15.30 -23.21 -14.52
CA GLU A 78 16.11 -22.54 -13.51
C GLU A 78 17.21 -21.69 -14.15
N LYS A 79 17.94 -22.23 -15.10
CA LYS A 79 18.99 -21.51 -15.81
C LYS A 79 18.44 -20.29 -16.56
N ILE A 80 17.36 -20.47 -17.32
CA ILE A 80 16.72 -19.37 -18.07
C ILE A 80 16.22 -18.29 -17.10
N PHE A 81 15.62 -18.70 -15.98
CA PHE A 81 15.14 -17.77 -14.96
C PHE A 81 16.29 -16.95 -14.37
N GLN A 82 17.41 -17.59 -13.99
CA GLN A 82 18.59 -16.92 -13.46
C GLN A 82 19.22 -15.96 -14.47
N GLU A 83 19.33 -16.35 -15.73
CA GLU A 83 19.81 -15.46 -16.80
C GLU A 83 18.91 -14.25 -16.98
N PHE A 84 17.60 -14.44 -16.95
CA PHE A 84 16.63 -13.36 -17.12
C PHE A 84 16.65 -12.36 -15.94
N ILE A 85 16.58 -12.82 -14.70
CA ILE A 85 16.56 -11.93 -13.52
C ILE A 85 17.87 -11.15 -13.31
N ASN A 86 19.00 -11.68 -13.84
CA ASN A 86 20.29 -11.02 -13.79
C ASN A 86 20.55 -10.17 -15.05
N SER A 87 19.67 -10.18 -16.03
CA SER A 87 19.79 -9.34 -17.22
C SER A 87 19.57 -7.86 -16.90
N PRO A 88 20.41 -6.96 -17.47
CA PRO A 88 20.17 -5.53 -17.39
C PRO A 88 18.83 -5.12 -18.00
N ASP A 89 18.33 -5.91 -18.94
CA ASP A 89 17.08 -5.65 -19.69
C ASP A 89 15.83 -6.12 -18.93
N TYR A 90 15.99 -6.78 -17.82
CA TYR A 90 14.90 -7.33 -17.02
C TYR A 90 13.84 -6.29 -16.64
N THR A 91 14.25 -5.07 -16.32
CA THR A 91 13.37 -3.97 -15.92
C THR A 91 12.98 -3.05 -17.08
N THR A 92 13.68 -3.06 -18.20
CA THR A 92 13.53 -2.06 -19.27
C THR A 92 12.76 -2.54 -20.50
N GLU A 93 12.64 -3.85 -20.72
CA GLU A 93 11.98 -4.39 -21.89
C GLU A 93 10.59 -5.02 -21.63
N THR A 94 10.09 -5.02 -20.40
CA THR A 94 8.74 -5.50 -20.16
C THR A 94 7.72 -4.54 -20.75
N VAL A 95 7.02 -4.97 -21.77
CA VAL A 95 5.93 -4.22 -22.40
C VAL A 95 4.77 -4.00 -21.44
N PHE A 96 4.67 -4.87 -20.44
CA PHE A 96 3.72 -4.76 -19.37
C PHE A 96 4.34 -3.89 -18.28
N MET A 97 3.81 -2.69 -18.22
CA MET A 97 4.29 -1.67 -17.34
C MET A 97 3.94 -1.95 -15.90
N PHE A 98 4.71 -1.29 -15.05
CA PHE A 98 4.44 -1.18 -13.64
C PHE A 98 2.96 -0.88 -13.41
N SER A 99 2.20 -1.88 -13.04
CA SER A 99 0.90 -1.74 -12.40
C SER A 99 1.09 -2.03 -10.92
N GLY A 100 0.29 -1.42 -10.10
CA GLY A 100 0.34 -1.57 -8.66
C GLY A 100 0.06 -0.23 -7.99
N HIS A 101 -0.24 -0.26 -6.69
CA HIS A 101 -0.68 0.93 -5.97
C HIS A 101 -1.88 1.60 -6.63
N CYS A 102 -2.86 0.81 -7.02
CA CYS A 102 -4.07 1.28 -7.68
C CYS A 102 -5.31 0.51 -7.20
N THR A 103 -6.46 1.01 -7.60
CA THR A 103 -7.74 0.32 -7.51
C THR A 103 -8.47 0.49 -8.83
N TYR A 104 -9.37 -0.43 -9.13
CA TYR A 104 -10.18 -0.41 -10.34
C TYR A 104 -11.59 0.11 -10.07
N SER A 105 -12.32 0.47 -11.10
CA SER A 105 -13.76 0.74 -11.07
C SER A 105 -14.51 -0.60 -10.98
N TRP A 106 -14.40 -1.27 -9.83
CA TRP A 106 -14.94 -2.60 -9.62
C TRP A 106 -16.46 -2.68 -9.78
N ASP A 107 -17.17 -1.62 -9.46
CA ASP A 107 -18.61 -1.45 -9.70
C ASP A 107 -18.92 -1.52 -11.21
N MET A 108 -18.15 -0.82 -12.05
CA MET A 108 -18.25 -0.87 -13.50
C MET A 108 -17.94 -2.27 -14.05
N VAL A 109 -16.91 -2.93 -13.52
CA VAL A 109 -16.56 -4.31 -13.92
C VAL A 109 -17.72 -5.27 -13.68
N LEU A 110 -18.38 -5.15 -12.53
CA LEU A 110 -19.55 -5.98 -12.18
C LEU A 110 -20.80 -5.61 -12.98
N GLU A 111 -20.99 -4.33 -13.29
CA GLU A 111 -22.13 -3.82 -14.07
C GLU A 111 -22.12 -4.34 -15.50
N TYR A 112 -20.97 -4.31 -16.17
CA TYR A 112 -20.83 -4.68 -17.58
C TYR A 112 -20.41 -6.14 -17.80
N GLY A 113 -19.61 -6.72 -16.89
CA GLY A 113 -18.90 -7.96 -17.16
C GLY A 113 -17.87 -7.81 -18.30
N LEU A 114 -17.09 -8.84 -18.59
CA LEU A 114 -16.06 -8.79 -19.63
C LEU A 114 -16.64 -8.53 -21.03
N ILE A 115 -17.75 -9.21 -21.35
CA ILE A 115 -18.39 -9.07 -22.65
C ILE A 115 -18.98 -7.67 -22.86
N GLY A 116 -19.65 -7.10 -21.84
CA GLY A 116 -20.20 -5.75 -21.92
C GLY A 116 -19.13 -4.67 -22.01
N LEU A 117 -18.00 -4.83 -21.30
CA LEU A 117 -16.84 -3.94 -21.43
C LEU A 117 -16.26 -3.98 -22.85
N LYS A 118 -16.11 -5.20 -23.41
CA LYS A 118 -15.65 -5.40 -24.78
C LYS A 118 -16.60 -4.74 -25.79
N ASP A 119 -17.89 -5.02 -25.70
CA ASP A 119 -18.89 -4.48 -26.62
C ASP A 119 -18.90 -2.95 -26.58
N LYS A 120 -18.77 -2.36 -25.39
CA LYS A 120 -18.69 -0.91 -25.22
C LYS A 120 -17.49 -0.32 -25.97
N VAL A 121 -16.28 -0.81 -25.72
CA VAL A 121 -15.07 -0.23 -26.31
C VAL A 121 -15.00 -0.52 -27.82
N ASP A 122 -15.50 -1.65 -28.32
CA ASP A 122 -15.58 -1.97 -29.73
C ASP A 122 -16.54 -1.02 -30.48
N ASN A 123 -17.67 -0.67 -29.85
CA ASN A 123 -18.62 0.29 -30.41
C ASN A 123 -18.05 1.71 -30.40
N ASP A 124 -17.43 2.13 -29.29
CA ASP A 124 -16.81 3.44 -29.16
C ASP A 124 -15.62 3.59 -30.14
N ALA A 125 -14.86 2.53 -30.39
CA ALA A 125 -13.78 2.51 -31.38
C ALA A 125 -14.30 2.70 -32.81
N LYS A 126 -15.42 2.04 -33.18
CA LYS A 126 -16.05 2.18 -34.51
C LYS A 126 -16.57 3.59 -34.74
N GLN A 127 -17.06 4.26 -33.69
CA GLN A 127 -17.64 5.60 -33.78
C GLN A 127 -16.57 6.71 -33.69
N SER A 128 -15.36 6.41 -33.22
CA SER A 128 -14.33 7.41 -33.04
C SER A 128 -13.68 7.87 -34.32
N GLU A 129 -13.73 9.17 -34.59
CA GLU A 129 -12.99 9.80 -35.72
C GLU A 129 -11.50 10.00 -35.37
N ASN A 130 -11.15 10.09 -34.07
CA ASN A 130 -9.77 10.23 -33.64
C ASN A 130 -9.03 8.90 -33.75
N LYS A 131 -8.00 8.88 -34.61
CA LYS A 131 -7.21 7.68 -34.89
C LYS A 131 -6.51 7.12 -33.63
N GLU A 132 -5.94 7.96 -32.80
CA GLU A 132 -5.22 7.52 -31.58
C GLU A 132 -6.20 6.91 -30.57
N LYS A 133 -7.33 7.59 -30.34
CA LYS A 133 -8.41 7.06 -29.48
C LYS A 133 -8.93 5.72 -30.00
N ARG A 134 -9.14 5.59 -31.32
CA ARG A 134 -9.58 4.33 -31.93
C ARG A 134 -8.57 3.19 -31.71
N ILE A 135 -7.27 3.46 -31.87
CA ILE A 135 -6.21 2.50 -31.60
C ILE A 135 -6.24 2.05 -30.14
N PHE A 136 -6.37 2.99 -29.21
CA PHE A 136 -6.44 2.72 -27.77
C PHE A 136 -7.65 1.82 -27.42
N LEU A 137 -8.84 2.19 -27.89
CA LEU A 137 -10.06 1.42 -27.65
C LEU A 137 -10.04 0.04 -28.31
N THR A 138 -9.48 -0.07 -29.52
CA THR A 138 -9.27 -1.38 -30.18
C THR A 138 -8.38 -2.28 -29.35
N ALA A 139 -7.30 -1.75 -28.81
CA ALA A 139 -6.40 -2.51 -27.96
C ALA A 139 -7.11 -3.00 -26.66
N LEU A 140 -7.98 -2.18 -26.04
CA LEU A 140 -8.81 -2.60 -24.91
C LEU A 140 -9.73 -3.76 -25.29
N GLY A 141 -10.40 -3.68 -26.46
CA GLY A 141 -11.27 -4.76 -26.96
C GLY A 141 -10.53 -6.08 -27.16
N GLU A 142 -9.29 -6.03 -27.69
CA GLU A 142 -8.43 -7.20 -27.84
C GLU A 142 -8.02 -7.79 -26.47
N ILE A 143 -7.74 -6.94 -25.47
CA ILE A 143 -7.41 -7.38 -24.12
C ILE A 143 -8.60 -8.09 -23.47
N TYR A 144 -9.81 -7.52 -23.55
CA TYR A 144 -11.00 -8.19 -23.01
C TYR A 144 -11.27 -9.51 -23.70
N GLN A 145 -11.09 -9.60 -25.03
CA GLN A 145 -11.22 -10.87 -25.73
C GLN A 145 -10.22 -11.90 -25.23
N ALA A 146 -8.97 -11.52 -25.01
CA ALA A 146 -7.95 -12.42 -24.49
C ALA A 146 -8.28 -12.92 -23.06
N ILE A 147 -8.88 -12.07 -22.21
CA ILE A 147 -9.35 -12.48 -20.89
C ILE A 147 -10.53 -13.46 -21.02
N ILE A 148 -11.49 -13.19 -21.90
CA ILE A 148 -12.63 -14.09 -22.17
C ILE A 148 -12.11 -15.46 -22.62
N ASP A 149 -11.18 -15.50 -23.58
CA ASP A 149 -10.60 -16.73 -24.07
C ASP A 149 -9.85 -17.51 -22.99
N TYR A 150 -9.17 -16.82 -22.09
CA TYR A 150 -8.52 -17.41 -20.92
C TYR A 150 -9.53 -18.04 -19.94
N VAL A 151 -10.66 -17.36 -19.66
CA VAL A 151 -11.76 -17.89 -18.87
C VAL A 151 -12.36 -19.14 -19.52
N LEU A 152 -12.53 -19.13 -20.84
CA LEU A 152 -13.05 -20.31 -21.59
C LEU A 152 -12.07 -21.49 -21.55
N ARG A 153 -10.77 -21.26 -21.52
CA ARG A 153 -9.78 -22.34 -21.29
C ARG A 153 -9.92 -22.95 -19.89
N TYR A 154 -10.11 -22.12 -18.86
CA TYR A 154 -10.44 -22.62 -17.52
C TYR A 154 -11.76 -23.39 -17.47
N LYS A 155 -12.80 -22.92 -18.20
CA LYS A 155 -14.05 -23.65 -18.34
C LYS A 155 -13.83 -25.04 -18.91
N GLN A 156 -13.03 -25.14 -19.97
CA GLN A 156 -12.71 -26.44 -20.59
C GLN A 156 -11.97 -27.36 -19.61
N ALA A 157 -10.97 -26.83 -18.90
CA ALA A 157 -10.27 -27.58 -17.86
C ALA A 157 -11.20 -28.05 -16.73
N ALA A 158 -12.18 -27.23 -16.33
CA ALA A 158 -13.17 -27.60 -15.33
C ALA A 158 -14.12 -28.72 -15.84
N ILE A 159 -14.52 -28.70 -17.09
CA ILE A 159 -15.31 -29.78 -17.71
C ILE A 159 -14.52 -31.09 -17.71
N GLU A 160 -13.25 -31.06 -18.13
CA GLU A 160 -12.37 -32.25 -18.16
C GLU A 160 -12.12 -32.81 -16.75
N ALA A 161 -12.09 -31.96 -15.74
CA ALA A 161 -11.98 -32.35 -14.33
C ALA A 161 -13.33 -32.77 -13.68
N GLY A 162 -14.45 -32.72 -14.41
CA GLY A 162 -15.77 -33.04 -13.88
C GLY A 162 -16.38 -32.01 -12.93
N MET A 163 -15.83 -30.77 -12.90
CA MET A 163 -16.24 -29.68 -12.00
C MET A 163 -17.36 -28.83 -12.65
N CYS A 164 -18.55 -29.43 -12.80
CA CYS A 164 -19.67 -28.88 -13.57
C CYS A 164 -20.11 -27.49 -13.05
N GLU A 165 -20.28 -27.30 -11.74
CA GLU A 165 -20.70 -26.03 -11.16
C GLU A 165 -19.69 -24.92 -11.47
N LEU A 166 -18.40 -25.21 -11.38
CA LEU A 166 -17.34 -24.29 -11.71
C LEU A 166 -17.33 -23.95 -13.23
N ALA A 167 -17.54 -24.94 -14.08
CA ALA A 167 -17.61 -24.76 -15.54
C ALA A 167 -18.79 -23.83 -15.93
N ASP A 168 -19.95 -24.00 -15.30
CA ASP A 168 -21.13 -23.14 -15.51
C ASP A 168 -20.88 -21.72 -15.03
N ASN A 169 -20.25 -21.56 -13.89
CA ASN A 169 -19.85 -20.25 -13.36
C ASN A 169 -18.88 -19.53 -14.31
N LEU A 170 -17.85 -20.22 -14.80
CA LEU A 170 -16.90 -19.69 -15.78
C LEU A 170 -17.57 -19.33 -17.10
N ASN A 171 -18.54 -20.15 -17.55
CA ASN A 171 -19.34 -19.81 -18.74
C ASN A 171 -20.10 -18.51 -18.55
N THR A 172 -20.69 -18.28 -17.36
CA THR A 172 -21.36 -17.01 -17.01
C THR A 172 -20.39 -15.84 -17.14
N VAL A 173 -19.21 -15.94 -16.50
CA VAL A 173 -18.18 -14.88 -16.53
C VAL A 173 -17.71 -14.57 -17.94
N ALA A 174 -17.61 -15.56 -18.82
CA ALA A 174 -17.15 -15.38 -20.21
C ALA A 174 -18.21 -14.78 -21.13
N THR A 175 -19.51 -15.05 -20.90
CA THR A 175 -20.55 -14.78 -21.90
C THR A 175 -21.58 -13.74 -21.52
N LYS A 176 -21.65 -13.34 -20.25
CA LYS A 176 -22.56 -12.31 -19.76
C LYS A 176 -22.00 -11.59 -18.53
N LYS A 177 -22.70 -10.57 -18.06
CA LYS A 177 -22.38 -9.95 -16.77
C LYS A 177 -22.67 -10.92 -15.64
N PRO A 178 -21.98 -10.83 -14.48
CA PRO A 178 -22.26 -11.67 -13.33
C PRO A 178 -23.69 -11.46 -12.83
N ASP A 179 -24.34 -12.53 -12.45
CA ASP A 179 -25.74 -12.55 -11.97
C ASP A 179 -25.90 -13.23 -10.61
N THR A 180 -24.84 -13.84 -10.09
CA THR A 180 -24.77 -14.49 -8.78
C THR A 180 -23.58 -14.03 -7.98
N PHE A 181 -23.59 -14.26 -6.66
CA PHE A 181 -22.44 -14.02 -5.79
C PHE A 181 -21.18 -14.75 -6.27
N THR A 182 -21.34 -16.01 -6.70
CA THR A 182 -20.21 -16.82 -7.16
C THR A 182 -19.63 -16.32 -8.47
N SER A 183 -20.47 -15.90 -9.43
CA SER A 183 -19.98 -15.34 -10.71
C SER A 183 -19.35 -13.96 -10.55
N ALA A 184 -19.89 -13.13 -9.66
CA ALA A 184 -19.29 -11.85 -9.34
C ALA A 184 -17.91 -12.03 -8.69
N LEU A 185 -17.78 -12.92 -7.70
CA LEU A 185 -16.53 -13.22 -7.02
C LEU A 185 -15.49 -13.82 -7.98
N GLN A 186 -15.92 -14.73 -8.89
CA GLN A 186 -15.06 -15.33 -9.91
C GLN A 186 -14.52 -14.29 -10.90
N LEU A 187 -15.36 -13.34 -11.34
CA LEU A 187 -14.94 -12.29 -12.25
C LEU A 187 -13.87 -11.39 -11.60
N LEU A 188 -14.11 -10.94 -10.37
CA LEU A 188 -13.16 -10.10 -9.63
C LEU A 188 -11.83 -10.85 -9.40
N TRP A 189 -11.90 -12.15 -9.10
CA TRP A 189 -10.70 -12.97 -8.91
C TRP A 189 -9.88 -13.13 -10.19
N ILE A 190 -10.50 -13.43 -11.34
CA ILE A 190 -9.76 -13.60 -12.61
C ILE A 190 -8.97 -12.34 -12.97
N ILE A 191 -9.57 -11.16 -12.83
CA ILE A 191 -8.89 -9.89 -13.10
C ILE A 191 -7.74 -9.69 -12.10
N THR A 192 -7.98 -9.96 -10.83
CA THR A 192 -6.95 -9.89 -9.78
C THR A 192 -5.78 -10.84 -10.05
N LEU A 193 -6.07 -12.09 -10.43
CA LEU A 193 -5.04 -13.07 -10.77
C LEU A 193 -4.18 -12.60 -11.93
N ILE A 194 -4.82 -12.14 -13.02
CA ILE A 194 -4.09 -11.68 -14.22
C ILE A 194 -3.19 -10.51 -13.88
N ASP A 195 -3.71 -9.50 -13.19
CA ASP A 195 -2.90 -8.36 -12.75
C ASP A 195 -1.77 -8.78 -11.84
N CYS A 196 -2.11 -9.42 -10.73
CA CYS A 196 -1.15 -9.71 -9.66
C CYS A 196 -0.16 -10.83 -10.01
N ALA A 197 -0.55 -11.81 -10.82
CA ALA A 197 0.32 -12.94 -11.16
C ALA A 197 1.09 -12.76 -12.48
N TYR A 198 0.52 -12.06 -13.45
CA TYR A 198 1.10 -12.07 -14.81
C TYR A 198 1.55 -10.71 -15.32
N ILE A 199 0.96 -9.60 -14.83
CA ILE A 199 1.20 -8.27 -15.40
C ILE A 199 2.03 -7.40 -14.46
N ALA A 200 1.56 -7.17 -13.22
CA ALA A 200 2.15 -6.20 -12.31
C ALA A 200 3.54 -6.62 -11.81
N GLU A 201 4.51 -5.71 -11.80
CA GLU A 201 5.81 -5.93 -11.14
C GLU A 201 5.70 -5.76 -9.62
N ASN A 202 4.81 -4.89 -9.18
CA ASN A 202 4.50 -4.68 -7.76
C ASN A 202 2.97 -4.78 -7.59
N PRO A 203 2.42 -5.99 -7.41
CA PRO A 203 0.99 -6.25 -7.46
C PRO A 203 0.23 -5.82 -6.20
N THR A 204 0.46 -4.61 -5.73
CA THR A 204 -0.30 -4.00 -4.63
C THR A 204 -1.63 -3.45 -5.17
N LEU A 205 -2.61 -4.32 -5.30
CA LEU A 205 -3.94 -3.99 -5.82
C LEU A 205 -4.95 -3.84 -4.69
N THR A 206 -5.81 -2.82 -4.78
CA THR A 206 -6.95 -2.66 -3.88
C THR A 206 -8.22 -3.18 -4.53
N LEU A 207 -8.85 -4.14 -3.86
CA LEU A 207 -10.02 -4.89 -4.34
C LEU A 207 -11.34 -4.15 -4.11
N GLY A 208 -11.28 -2.90 -3.58
CA GLY A 208 -12.47 -2.14 -3.22
C GLY A 208 -13.18 -2.67 -1.97
N ARG A 209 -14.38 -2.15 -1.71
CA ARG A 209 -15.23 -2.57 -0.59
C ARG A 209 -16.01 -3.82 -0.97
N MET A 210 -15.41 -4.98 -0.77
CA MET A 210 -15.97 -6.27 -1.23
C MET A 210 -17.31 -6.59 -0.60
N ASP A 211 -17.50 -6.21 0.66
CA ASP A 211 -18.79 -6.38 1.36
C ASP A 211 -19.92 -5.53 0.77
N GLN A 212 -19.60 -4.42 0.11
CA GLN A 212 -20.59 -3.57 -0.56
C GLN A 212 -20.78 -3.99 -2.03
N LEU A 213 -19.70 -4.25 -2.73
CA LEU A 213 -19.73 -4.65 -4.15
C LEU A 213 -20.48 -5.97 -4.37
N LEU A 214 -20.30 -6.92 -3.47
CA LEU A 214 -20.88 -8.25 -3.58
C LEU A 214 -22.23 -8.41 -2.84
N TYR A 215 -22.60 -7.47 -1.96
CA TYR A 215 -23.82 -7.58 -1.17
C TYR A 215 -25.09 -7.72 -1.99
N PRO A 216 -25.32 -6.98 -3.09
CA PRO A 216 -26.52 -7.14 -3.90
C PRO A 216 -26.69 -8.56 -4.45
N TYR A 217 -25.59 -9.18 -4.90
CA TYR A 217 -25.58 -10.56 -5.41
C TYR A 217 -25.81 -11.56 -4.28
N TYR A 218 -25.08 -11.40 -3.17
CA TYR A 218 -25.23 -12.25 -1.99
C TYR A 218 -26.67 -12.26 -1.46
N HIS A 219 -27.22 -11.07 -1.27
CA HIS A 219 -28.59 -10.89 -0.74
C HIS A 219 -29.63 -11.56 -1.65
N ALA A 220 -29.56 -11.30 -2.95
CA ALA A 220 -30.45 -11.90 -3.93
C ALA A 220 -30.34 -13.43 -3.95
N ASP A 221 -29.13 -14.00 -3.93
CA ASP A 221 -28.91 -15.43 -3.95
C ASP A 221 -29.40 -16.13 -2.65
N ILE A 222 -29.26 -15.48 -1.49
CA ILE A 222 -29.81 -15.97 -0.22
C ILE A 222 -31.34 -15.97 -0.26
N GLU A 223 -31.97 -14.87 -0.69
CA GLU A 223 -33.42 -14.76 -0.76
C GLU A 223 -34.05 -15.75 -1.75
N ASN A 224 -33.36 -16.02 -2.86
CA ASN A 224 -33.81 -16.96 -3.87
C ASN A 224 -33.44 -18.45 -3.56
N GLY A 225 -32.76 -18.72 -2.43
CA GLY A 225 -32.31 -20.04 -2.05
C GLY A 225 -31.20 -20.65 -2.93
N ILE A 226 -30.54 -19.84 -3.74
CA ILE A 226 -29.41 -20.23 -4.61
C ILE A 226 -28.14 -20.44 -3.78
N LEU A 227 -27.96 -19.62 -2.74
CA LEU A 227 -26.78 -19.63 -1.87
C LEU A 227 -27.20 -19.82 -0.40
N THR A 228 -26.39 -20.55 0.36
CA THR A 228 -26.48 -20.58 1.83
C THR A 228 -25.31 -19.82 2.44
N LYS A 229 -25.46 -19.35 3.68
CA LYS A 229 -24.37 -18.68 4.42
C LYS A 229 -23.11 -19.54 4.51
N GLU A 230 -23.28 -20.83 4.75
CA GLU A 230 -22.16 -21.77 4.87
C GLU A 230 -21.45 -21.95 3.52
N LYS A 231 -22.20 -21.97 2.41
CA LYS A 231 -21.62 -22.03 1.07
C LYS A 231 -20.89 -20.70 0.76
N ALA A 232 -21.46 -19.56 1.10
CA ALA A 232 -20.81 -18.26 0.96
C ALA A 232 -19.47 -18.19 1.72
N LYS A 233 -19.44 -18.62 2.98
CA LYS A 233 -18.21 -18.72 3.78
C LYS A 233 -17.13 -19.56 3.08
N ARG A 234 -17.50 -20.70 2.51
CA ARG A 234 -16.53 -21.55 1.78
C ARG A 234 -15.94 -20.81 0.58
N TYR A 235 -16.74 -20.08 -0.19
CA TYR A 235 -16.26 -19.26 -1.31
C TYR A 235 -15.35 -18.11 -0.85
N ILE A 236 -15.69 -17.44 0.25
CA ILE A 236 -14.85 -16.35 0.82
C ILE A 236 -13.50 -16.91 1.29
N VAL A 237 -13.49 -18.07 1.96
CA VAL A 237 -12.24 -18.72 2.40
C VAL A 237 -11.39 -19.15 1.20
N ASP A 238 -12.00 -19.72 0.16
CA ASP A 238 -11.27 -20.07 -1.07
C ASP A 238 -10.72 -18.81 -1.76
N TYR A 239 -11.51 -17.74 -1.81
CA TYR A 239 -11.06 -16.44 -2.32
C TYR A 239 -9.83 -15.90 -1.54
N TYR A 240 -9.88 -15.93 -0.21
CA TYR A 240 -8.74 -15.53 0.61
C TYR A 240 -7.51 -16.44 0.37
N ALA A 241 -7.73 -17.73 0.26
CA ALA A 241 -6.66 -18.69 -0.03
C ALA A 241 -5.98 -18.42 -1.37
N LYS A 242 -6.75 -18.06 -2.40
CA LYS A 242 -6.21 -17.72 -3.74
C LYS A 242 -5.17 -16.60 -3.69
N HIS A 243 -5.39 -15.57 -2.86
CA HIS A 243 -4.43 -14.49 -2.68
C HIS A 243 -3.09 -14.97 -2.08
N ASN A 244 -3.11 -16.03 -1.27
CA ASN A 244 -1.90 -16.63 -0.71
C ASN A 244 -1.24 -17.66 -1.64
N LEU A 245 -1.87 -17.97 -2.77
CA LEU A 245 -1.34 -18.87 -3.80
C LEU A 245 -0.74 -18.11 -4.99
N ILE A 246 -0.75 -16.79 -4.99
CA ILE A 246 -0.02 -15.94 -5.94
C ILE A 246 1.41 -15.80 -5.42
N MET A 247 2.25 -16.76 -5.75
CA MET A 247 3.64 -16.81 -5.32
C MET A 247 4.58 -16.96 -6.52
N GLY A 248 5.85 -16.77 -6.29
CA GLY A 248 6.88 -16.98 -7.30
C GLY A 248 7.07 -15.84 -8.28
N ARG A 249 6.53 -14.65 -8.00
CA ARG A 249 6.77 -13.46 -8.82
C ARG A 249 8.13 -12.80 -8.64
N GLY A 250 8.91 -13.30 -7.74
CA GLY A 250 10.35 -13.17 -7.71
C GLY A 250 10.96 -11.79 -7.54
N GLU A 251 10.21 -10.72 -7.28
CA GLU A 251 10.79 -9.40 -7.22
C GLU A 251 10.18 -8.47 -6.20
N HIS A 252 10.12 -8.87 -4.97
CA HIS A 252 10.02 -7.86 -3.95
C HIS A 252 11.37 -7.69 -3.26
N GLN A 253 11.84 -6.51 -3.41
CA GLN A 253 13.06 -6.01 -2.86
C GLN A 253 12.84 -5.63 -1.41
N ILE A 254 13.01 -6.57 -0.49
CA ILE A 254 13.26 -6.19 0.90
C ILE A 254 14.72 -5.76 0.94
N GLY A 255 14.92 -4.44 0.97
CA GLY A 255 16.17 -3.82 0.63
C GLY A 255 17.40 -4.36 1.36
N ASP A 256 18.42 -4.65 0.63
CA ASP A 256 19.76 -4.33 1.10
C ASP A 256 19.81 -2.80 1.25
N VAL A 257 19.83 -2.36 2.47
CA VAL A 257 19.71 -0.96 2.89
C VAL A 257 20.94 -0.14 2.48
N THR A 258 21.98 -0.78 2.01
CA THR A 258 23.27 -0.17 1.72
C THR A 258 23.41 0.23 0.25
N ASN A 259 22.62 -0.36 -0.65
CA ASN A 259 22.73 -0.09 -2.07
C ASN A 259 21.38 0.30 -2.67
N SER A 260 21.31 1.46 -3.30
CA SER A 260 20.07 2.02 -3.87
C SER A 260 19.47 1.20 -5.02
N THR A 261 20.18 0.20 -5.49
CA THR A 261 19.84 -0.61 -6.66
C THR A 261 19.73 -2.10 -6.38
N THR A 262 20.16 -2.58 -5.19
CA THR A 262 20.13 -3.99 -4.87
C THR A 262 19.16 -4.24 -3.74
N PHE A 263 17.99 -4.62 -4.11
CA PHE A 263 16.99 -5.16 -3.21
C PHE A 263 17.16 -6.68 -3.14
N LEU A 264 16.98 -7.28 -1.98
CA LEU A 264 16.90 -8.72 -1.87
C LEU A 264 15.73 -9.23 -2.72
N ARG A 265 16.04 -10.01 -3.73
CA ARG A 265 15.03 -10.68 -4.55
C ARG A 265 14.51 -11.89 -3.77
N ILE A 266 13.30 -11.79 -3.27
CA ILE A 266 12.62 -12.91 -2.64
C ILE A 266 11.79 -13.59 -3.72
N TYR A 267 12.22 -14.74 -4.16
CA TYR A 267 11.62 -15.48 -5.27
C TYR A 267 10.20 -15.98 -4.99
N ASN A 268 9.84 -16.16 -3.72
CA ASN A 268 8.52 -16.62 -3.30
C ASN A 268 7.72 -15.54 -2.59
N PHE A 269 7.93 -14.28 -2.95
CA PHE A 269 7.18 -13.16 -2.40
C PHE A 269 5.77 -13.09 -3.03
N ASP A 270 4.77 -12.96 -2.19
CA ASP A 270 3.44 -12.55 -2.57
C ASP A 270 3.25 -11.07 -2.24
N ALA A 271 2.86 -10.28 -3.21
CA ALA A 271 2.56 -8.88 -2.96
C ALA A 271 1.18 -8.73 -2.30
N PRO A 272 1.02 -7.77 -1.38
CA PRO A 272 -0.22 -7.58 -0.66
C PRO A 272 -1.32 -7.02 -1.58
N GLN A 273 -2.47 -7.69 -1.60
CA GLN A 273 -3.72 -7.13 -2.07
C GLN A 273 -4.50 -6.60 -0.87
N TYR A 274 -5.25 -5.53 -1.08
CA TYR A 274 -6.01 -4.85 -0.03
C TYR A 274 -7.50 -5.00 -0.27
N LEU A 275 -8.22 -5.51 0.72
CA LEU A 275 -9.66 -5.70 0.69
C LEU A 275 -10.29 -4.78 1.74
N LEU A 276 -11.19 -3.90 1.32
CA LEU A 276 -11.84 -2.95 2.24
C LEU A 276 -13.19 -3.50 2.72
N LEU A 277 -13.50 -3.25 3.98
CA LEU A 277 -14.79 -3.59 4.60
C LEU A 277 -15.37 -2.39 5.35
N ALA A 278 -16.68 -2.36 5.48
CA ALA A 278 -17.42 -1.35 6.24
C ALA A 278 -17.27 0.09 5.73
N GLY A 279 -17.36 1.07 6.63
CA GLY A 279 -17.27 2.50 6.32
C GLY A 279 -18.60 3.14 6.02
N ARG A 280 -18.56 4.30 5.35
CA ARG A 280 -19.77 5.03 4.95
C ARG A 280 -19.96 4.98 3.43
N ASP A 281 -21.22 5.07 2.99
CA ASP A 281 -21.57 5.22 1.59
C ASP A 281 -21.44 6.68 1.10
N LYS A 282 -21.80 6.91 -0.15
CA LYS A 282 -21.77 8.24 -0.77
C LYS A 282 -22.76 9.26 -0.15
N GLN A 283 -23.78 8.78 0.53
CA GLN A 283 -24.69 9.58 1.32
C GLN A 283 -24.15 9.89 2.71
N GLY A 284 -23.11 9.16 3.14
CA GLY A 284 -22.49 9.23 4.46
C GLY A 284 -23.16 8.33 5.51
N GLU A 285 -24.04 7.43 5.07
CA GLU A 285 -24.66 6.44 5.94
C GLU A 285 -23.70 5.28 6.21
N VAL A 286 -23.84 4.66 7.38
CA VAL A 286 -22.98 3.52 7.76
C VAL A 286 -23.32 2.30 6.93
N CYS A 287 -22.33 1.73 6.25
CA CYS A 287 -22.45 0.57 5.39
C CYS A 287 -21.81 -0.68 6.04
N ILE A 288 -22.52 -1.23 7.02
CA ILE A 288 -22.17 -2.50 7.65
C ILE A 288 -23.34 -3.47 7.45
N ASN A 289 -23.10 -4.57 6.77
CA ASN A 289 -24.11 -5.54 6.42
C ASN A 289 -23.68 -6.98 6.83
N GLU A 290 -24.52 -7.97 6.53
CA GLU A 290 -24.26 -9.36 6.87
C GLU A 290 -22.96 -9.87 6.20
N LEU A 291 -22.69 -9.44 4.97
CA LEU A 291 -21.49 -9.86 4.25
C LEU A 291 -20.22 -9.27 4.88
N THR A 292 -20.29 -8.07 5.48
CA THR A 292 -19.19 -7.51 6.30
C THR A 292 -18.81 -8.45 7.44
N GLN A 293 -19.83 -9.00 8.15
CA GLN A 293 -19.63 -9.97 9.22
C GLN A 293 -19.02 -11.27 8.67
N LEU A 294 -19.52 -11.79 7.55
CA LEU A 294 -19.02 -13.04 6.96
C LEU A 294 -17.57 -12.93 6.51
N PHE A 295 -17.19 -11.86 5.80
CA PHE A 295 -15.79 -11.61 5.43
C PHE A 295 -14.89 -11.55 6.65
N SER A 296 -15.33 -10.90 7.73
CA SER A 296 -14.57 -10.82 8.99
C SER A 296 -14.41 -12.17 9.68
N GLU A 297 -15.46 -12.99 9.72
CA GLU A 297 -15.44 -14.35 10.30
C GLU A 297 -14.50 -15.28 9.51
N CYS A 298 -14.39 -15.07 8.19
CA CYS A 298 -13.57 -15.90 7.30
C CYS A 298 -12.08 -15.54 7.28
N ILE A 299 -11.61 -14.53 8.02
CA ILE A 299 -10.19 -14.23 8.15
C ILE A 299 -9.47 -15.43 8.78
N VAL A 300 -8.50 -15.98 8.05
CA VAL A 300 -7.69 -17.12 8.50
C VAL A 300 -6.38 -16.59 9.10
N PRO A 301 -6.04 -16.91 10.34
CA PRO A 301 -4.84 -16.38 11.01
C PRO A 301 -3.54 -16.63 10.26
N SER A 302 -3.39 -17.77 9.59
CA SER A 302 -2.21 -18.12 8.81
C SER A 302 -2.13 -17.43 7.43
N PHE A 303 -3.19 -16.73 6.98
CA PHE A 303 -3.17 -16.00 5.72
C PHE A 303 -2.63 -14.58 5.94
N LYS A 304 -1.66 -14.16 5.13
CA LYS A 304 -1.15 -12.78 5.14
C LYS A 304 -1.83 -11.89 4.10
N ASN A 305 -2.46 -12.49 3.10
CA ASN A 305 -3.22 -11.85 2.04
C ASN A 305 -4.65 -12.40 1.95
N PRO A 306 -5.61 -11.57 1.48
CA PRO A 306 -5.47 -10.12 1.32
C PRO A 306 -5.32 -9.43 2.69
N VAL A 307 -4.72 -8.26 2.68
CA VAL A 307 -4.76 -7.38 3.86
C VAL A 307 -6.17 -6.81 3.97
N VAL A 308 -6.84 -7.14 5.07
CA VAL A 308 -8.22 -6.68 5.32
C VAL A 308 -8.19 -5.31 6.00
N VAL A 309 -8.68 -4.30 5.30
CA VAL A 309 -8.77 -2.93 5.78
C VAL A 309 -10.18 -2.63 6.25
N VAL A 310 -10.37 -2.50 7.54
CA VAL A 310 -11.65 -2.14 8.13
C VAL A 310 -11.76 -0.62 8.20
N ARG A 311 -12.74 -0.04 7.53
CA ARG A 311 -13.07 1.37 7.62
C ARG A 311 -13.92 1.60 8.86
N TYR A 312 -13.25 1.92 9.99
CA TYR A 312 -13.88 2.12 11.27
C TYR A 312 -14.80 3.35 11.25
N VAL A 313 -16.03 3.17 11.69
CA VAL A 313 -17.00 4.25 11.89
C VAL A 313 -17.21 4.46 13.40
N LYS A 314 -17.47 5.70 13.80
CA LYS A 314 -17.66 6.07 15.21
C LYS A 314 -18.67 5.17 15.91
N ASP A 315 -18.34 4.73 17.12
CA ASP A 315 -19.14 3.84 17.97
C ASP A 315 -19.43 2.45 17.34
N MET A 316 -18.56 1.96 16.43
CA MET A 316 -18.69 0.62 15.83
C MET A 316 -18.74 -0.47 16.91
N ASP A 317 -17.96 -0.33 17.96
CA ASP A 317 -17.92 -1.24 19.11
C ASP A 317 -19.27 -1.40 19.81
N LYS A 318 -20.04 -0.31 19.91
CA LYS A 318 -21.35 -0.26 20.58
C LYS A 318 -22.50 -0.66 19.64
N ASN A 319 -22.47 -0.16 18.38
CA ASN A 319 -23.56 -0.35 17.43
C ASN A 319 -23.49 -1.71 16.73
N TYR A 320 -22.28 -2.29 16.60
CA TYR A 320 -22.02 -3.58 15.93
C TYR A 320 -21.11 -4.48 16.79
N PRO A 321 -21.50 -4.80 18.05
CA PRO A 321 -20.62 -5.48 19.01
C PRO A 321 -20.18 -6.87 18.54
N LYS A 322 -21.02 -7.61 17.80
CA LYS A 322 -20.63 -8.91 17.24
C LYS A 322 -19.49 -8.74 16.23
N LEU A 323 -19.62 -7.80 15.30
CA LEU A 323 -18.58 -7.52 14.32
C LEU A 323 -17.28 -7.08 15.01
N TRP A 324 -17.39 -6.15 15.96
CA TRP A 324 -16.23 -5.64 16.68
C TRP A 324 -15.47 -6.74 17.41
N ASN A 325 -16.18 -7.59 18.15
CA ASN A 325 -15.56 -8.71 18.86
C ASN A 325 -14.86 -9.69 17.89
N THR A 326 -15.50 -10.00 16.75
CA THR A 326 -14.88 -10.82 15.69
C THR A 326 -13.60 -10.17 15.17
N LEU A 327 -13.63 -8.87 14.86
CA LEU A 327 -12.46 -8.14 14.33
C LEU A 327 -11.31 -8.10 15.34
N ILE A 328 -11.61 -7.89 16.63
CA ILE A 328 -10.58 -7.89 17.69
C ILE A 328 -9.98 -9.30 17.88
N GLU A 329 -10.80 -10.34 17.90
CA GLU A 329 -10.31 -11.72 17.94
C GLU A 329 -9.34 -11.99 16.78
N LYS A 330 -9.76 -11.64 15.55
CA LYS A 330 -8.93 -11.84 14.35
C LYS A 330 -7.66 -10.97 14.35
N ALA A 331 -7.73 -9.74 14.85
CA ALA A 331 -6.58 -8.85 14.95
C ALA A 331 -5.50 -9.37 15.93
N LEU A 332 -5.91 -10.04 16.99
CA LEU A 332 -5.00 -10.68 17.95
C LEU A 332 -4.45 -12.05 17.48
N GLN A 333 -4.93 -12.56 16.37
CA GLN A 333 -4.52 -13.85 15.82
C GLN A 333 -3.80 -13.71 14.47
N SER A 334 -3.93 -12.56 13.79
CA SER A 334 -3.45 -12.37 12.42
C SER A 334 -2.84 -11.00 12.20
N SER A 335 -1.73 -10.94 11.51
CA SER A 335 -1.10 -9.69 11.06
C SER A 335 -1.66 -9.17 9.72
N SER A 336 -2.78 -9.71 9.22
CA SER A 336 -3.40 -9.28 7.95
C SER A 336 -4.50 -8.24 8.10
N LEU A 337 -4.83 -7.82 9.33
CA LEU A 337 -5.91 -6.87 9.62
C LEU A 337 -5.38 -5.48 9.96
N MET A 338 -6.01 -4.45 9.41
CA MET A 338 -5.76 -3.06 9.78
C MET A 338 -7.05 -2.25 9.81
N PHE A 339 -7.03 -1.16 10.56
CA PHE A 339 -8.17 -0.27 10.73
C PHE A 339 -7.82 1.14 10.27
N TYR A 340 -8.75 1.79 9.59
CA TYR A 340 -8.71 3.21 9.28
C TYR A 340 -9.97 3.90 9.78
N ASN A 341 -9.80 5.07 10.39
CA ASN A 341 -10.92 5.90 10.80
C ASN A 341 -11.53 6.58 9.57
N ASP A 342 -12.73 6.14 9.21
CA ASP A 342 -13.46 6.56 8.01
C ASP A 342 -13.76 8.07 8.01
N ASP A 343 -14.14 8.60 9.16
CA ASP A 343 -14.48 10.01 9.32
C ASP A 343 -13.25 10.91 9.14
N ASN A 344 -12.07 10.50 9.64
CA ASN A 344 -10.83 11.26 9.48
C ASN A 344 -10.40 11.33 8.02
N VAL A 345 -10.32 10.19 7.33
CA VAL A 345 -9.90 10.15 5.92
C VAL A 345 -10.83 10.96 5.04
N THR A 346 -12.15 10.77 5.23
CA THR A 346 -13.17 11.53 4.50
C THR A 346 -13.05 13.04 4.76
N SER A 347 -12.79 13.45 6.01
CA SER A 347 -12.65 14.88 6.35
C SER A 347 -11.45 15.53 5.64
N VAL A 348 -10.33 14.82 5.51
CA VAL A 348 -9.15 15.32 4.77
C VAL A 348 -9.49 15.54 3.29
N PHE A 349 -10.12 14.57 2.62
CA PHE A 349 -10.52 14.74 1.22
C PHE A 349 -11.58 15.83 1.04
N ARG A 350 -12.51 15.97 1.98
CA ARG A 350 -13.46 17.11 2.01
C ARG A 350 -12.73 18.46 2.14
N ARG A 351 -11.69 18.50 2.96
CA ARG A 351 -10.87 19.70 3.15
C ARG A 351 -10.07 20.08 1.90
N VAL A 352 -9.64 19.12 1.10
CA VAL A 352 -9.05 19.35 -0.23
C VAL A 352 -10.04 20.03 -1.17
N GLY A 353 -11.33 19.71 -1.06
CA GLY A 353 -12.39 20.28 -1.91
C GLY A 353 -13.23 19.23 -2.66
N LEU A 354 -13.03 17.94 -2.40
CA LEU A 354 -13.83 16.88 -3.01
C LEU A 354 -15.26 16.91 -2.49
N THR A 355 -16.22 16.45 -3.30
CA THR A 355 -17.61 16.25 -2.86
C THR A 355 -17.68 15.18 -1.77
N LYS A 356 -18.80 15.09 -1.05
CA LYS A 356 -18.99 14.05 -0.03
C LYS A 356 -18.91 12.65 -0.65
N GLU A 357 -19.56 12.47 -1.79
CA GLU A 357 -19.56 11.22 -2.53
C GLU A 357 -18.13 10.78 -2.93
N GLU A 358 -17.36 11.69 -3.52
CA GLU A 358 -15.97 11.41 -3.93
C GLU A 358 -15.07 11.14 -2.73
N ALA A 359 -15.21 11.92 -1.66
CA ALA A 359 -14.41 11.76 -0.45
C ALA A 359 -14.68 10.44 0.28
N THR A 360 -15.90 9.90 0.23
CA THR A 360 -16.24 8.59 0.81
C THR A 360 -15.83 7.41 -0.08
N ASN A 361 -15.59 7.66 -1.37
CA ASN A 361 -15.09 6.64 -2.32
C ASN A 361 -13.56 6.56 -2.34
N TYR A 362 -12.92 6.64 -1.19
CA TYR A 362 -11.48 6.47 -1.09
C TYR A 362 -11.07 5.00 -0.99
N ALA A 363 -9.84 4.71 -1.39
CA ALA A 363 -9.21 3.42 -1.25
C ALA A 363 -7.78 3.58 -0.69
N HIS A 364 -7.38 2.66 0.18
CA HIS A 364 -6.00 2.54 0.63
C HIS A 364 -5.27 1.51 -0.22
N PHE A 365 -4.01 1.76 -0.51
CA PHE A 365 -3.16 0.84 -1.27
C PHE A 365 -1.69 0.97 -0.87
N GLY A 366 -0.91 -0.05 -1.19
CA GLY A 366 0.52 -0.09 -0.90
C GLY A 366 0.82 0.09 0.58
N CYS A 367 1.82 0.89 0.86
CA CYS A 367 2.27 1.16 2.23
C CYS A 367 1.40 2.20 2.98
N ASN A 368 0.08 2.03 2.96
CA ASN A 368 -0.91 2.94 3.57
C ASN A 368 -1.10 4.27 2.83
N TRP A 369 -0.96 4.30 1.52
CA TRP A 369 -1.36 5.44 0.73
C TRP A 369 -2.86 5.44 0.49
N CYS A 370 -3.40 6.62 0.21
CA CYS A 370 -4.83 6.82 0.08
C CYS A 370 -5.16 7.63 -1.17
N SER A 371 -6.14 7.16 -1.94
CA SER A 371 -6.64 7.77 -3.17
C SER A 371 -8.15 7.85 -3.18
N THR A 372 -8.71 8.58 -4.12
CA THR A 372 -10.15 8.65 -4.39
C THR A 372 -10.61 7.53 -5.32
N GLY A 373 -10.51 6.28 -4.89
CA GLY A 373 -11.05 5.15 -5.67
C GLY A 373 -10.62 5.17 -7.14
N ASP A 374 -11.60 5.11 -8.05
CA ASP A 374 -11.44 4.93 -9.48
C ASP A 374 -11.24 6.23 -10.30
N ASN A 375 -11.27 7.41 -9.69
CA ASN A 375 -11.14 8.70 -10.36
C ASN A 375 -9.91 9.52 -9.94
N GLY A 376 -9.05 8.96 -9.09
CA GLY A 376 -7.83 9.58 -8.60
C GLY A 376 -6.58 8.83 -9.02
N ALA A 377 -5.76 9.42 -9.87
CA ALA A 377 -4.48 8.86 -10.31
C ALA A 377 -3.34 9.34 -9.41
N TRP A 378 -2.53 8.40 -8.95
CA TRP A 378 -1.31 8.72 -8.23
C TRP A 378 -0.18 9.07 -9.18
N MET A 379 0.49 10.20 -8.95
CA MET A 379 1.44 10.74 -9.91
C MET A 379 2.77 9.97 -9.95
N LEU A 380 3.36 9.64 -8.81
CA LEU A 380 4.67 9.01 -8.76
C LEU A 380 4.69 7.50 -8.98
N GLY A 381 3.59 6.83 -8.72
CA GLY A 381 3.44 5.38 -8.88
C GLY A 381 2.62 4.98 -10.11
N SER A 382 2.27 5.95 -10.94
CA SER A 382 1.46 5.68 -12.12
C SER A 382 2.16 4.72 -13.07
N PRO A 383 1.45 3.71 -13.59
CA PRO A 383 1.97 2.74 -14.55
C PRO A 383 2.69 3.36 -15.74
N ASN A 384 2.28 4.55 -16.12
CA ASN A 384 2.77 5.24 -17.31
C ASN A 384 4.03 6.10 -17.06
N SER A 385 4.51 6.25 -15.83
CA SER A 385 5.73 7.00 -15.55
C SER A 385 6.96 6.40 -16.23
N PHE A 386 6.96 5.10 -16.45
CA PHE A 386 8.05 4.37 -17.11
C PHE A 386 8.17 4.69 -18.61
N PHE A 387 7.05 4.87 -19.34
CA PHE A 387 7.07 5.20 -20.77
C PHE A 387 7.61 6.60 -21.03
N PHE A 388 7.29 7.52 -20.16
CA PHE A 388 7.80 8.87 -20.30
C PHE A 388 9.32 8.92 -20.05
N ASN A 389 9.85 8.03 -19.19
CA ASN A 389 11.30 7.88 -18.99
C ASN A 389 12.03 7.35 -20.25
N ALA A 390 11.34 6.64 -21.12
CA ALA A 390 11.86 6.17 -22.39
C ALA A 390 11.69 7.18 -23.53
N SER A 391 11.11 8.34 -23.28
CA SER A 391 10.95 9.40 -24.31
C SER A 391 12.31 9.86 -24.85
N LYS A 392 12.39 10.01 -26.17
CA LYS A 392 13.55 10.59 -26.86
C LYS A 392 13.56 12.11 -26.79
N ASP A 393 12.45 12.73 -26.36
CA ASP A 393 12.33 14.16 -26.17
C ASP A 393 13.07 14.59 -24.89
N GLU A 394 14.04 15.48 -25.04
CA GLU A 394 14.90 15.92 -23.93
C GLU A 394 14.15 16.76 -22.89
N ASP A 395 13.17 17.54 -23.34
CA ASP A 395 12.30 18.32 -22.45
C ASP A 395 11.35 17.41 -21.68
N GLU A 396 10.78 16.37 -22.33
CA GLU A 396 9.98 15.36 -21.66
C GLU A 396 10.81 14.63 -20.59
N ARG A 397 12.04 14.17 -20.91
CA ARG A 397 12.93 13.49 -19.96
C ARG A 397 13.29 14.37 -18.75
N LYS A 398 13.47 15.66 -18.94
CA LYS A 398 13.81 16.61 -17.86
C LYS A 398 12.74 16.65 -16.77
N TYR A 399 11.45 16.55 -17.12
CA TYR A 399 10.34 16.51 -16.15
C TYR A 399 10.09 15.12 -15.56
N LEU A 400 10.66 14.09 -16.11
CA LEU A 400 10.48 12.71 -15.66
C LEU A 400 11.59 12.26 -14.68
N THR A 401 12.67 13.03 -14.50
CA THR A 401 13.79 12.68 -13.63
C THR A 401 13.65 13.11 -12.16
N ARG A 402 12.49 13.58 -11.73
CA ARG A 402 12.16 13.91 -10.32
C ARG A 402 13.18 14.85 -9.64
N PRO A 403 13.42 16.06 -10.17
CA PRO A 403 14.48 16.95 -9.66
C PRO A 403 14.25 17.46 -8.21
N TYR A 404 13.02 17.34 -7.68
CA TYR A 404 12.73 17.67 -6.28
C TYR A 404 13.22 16.61 -5.28
N MET A 405 13.60 15.43 -5.73
CA MET A 405 14.15 14.37 -4.89
C MET A 405 15.63 14.55 -4.56
N ARG A 406 16.19 15.75 -4.69
CA ARG A 406 17.63 16.07 -4.47
C ARG A 406 18.58 15.03 -5.11
N GLY A 407 18.29 14.64 -6.35
CA GLY A 407 18.99 13.56 -7.04
C GLY A 407 18.60 12.20 -6.45
N ASN A 408 19.49 11.23 -6.51
CA ASN A 408 19.28 9.90 -5.93
C ASN A 408 19.45 9.85 -4.40
N LEU A 409 19.65 11.00 -3.75
CA LEU A 409 19.83 11.05 -2.29
C LEU A 409 18.47 11.03 -1.60
N PRO A 410 18.31 10.20 -0.57
CA PRO A 410 17.12 10.20 0.25
C PRO A 410 16.96 11.55 0.94
N PHE A 411 15.73 12.08 0.94
CA PHE A 411 15.36 13.32 1.61
C PHE A 411 15.08 13.08 3.11
N SER A 412 15.43 14.04 3.98
CA SER A 412 15.19 13.94 5.42
C SER A 412 14.85 15.28 6.06
N TRP A 413 13.63 15.43 6.56
CA TRP A 413 13.24 16.59 7.38
C TRP A 413 14.04 16.70 8.68
N ALA A 414 14.53 15.58 9.21
CA ALA A 414 15.39 15.59 10.38
C ALA A 414 16.77 16.24 10.10
N GLU A 415 17.29 16.08 8.88
CA GLU A 415 18.50 16.77 8.45
C GLU A 415 18.26 18.29 8.31
N ASP A 416 17.09 18.70 7.82
CA ASP A 416 16.75 20.11 7.76
C ASP A 416 16.68 20.75 9.16
N VAL A 417 16.25 20.01 10.20
CA VAL A 417 16.34 20.48 11.59
C VAL A 417 17.79 20.66 12.05
N VAL A 418 18.70 19.76 11.67
CA VAL A 418 20.15 19.90 11.97
C VAL A 418 20.75 21.09 11.25
N ASN A 419 20.38 21.33 10.00
CA ASN A 419 20.80 22.49 9.22
C ASN A 419 20.31 23.79 9.86
N LEU A 420 19.07 23.84 10.36
CA LEU A 420 18.53 24.98 11.09
C LEU A 420 19.26 25.22 12.41
N LEU A 421 19.57 24.13 13.14
CA LEU A 421 20.38 24.24 14.35
C LEU A 421 21.73 24.91 14.05
N GLY A 422 22.38 24.52 12.95
CA GLY A 422 23.60 25.17 12.46
C GLY A 422 23.38 26.65 12.08
N GLU A 423 22.32 26.94 11.31
CA GLU A 423 21.98 28.33 10.91
C GLU A 423 21.78 29.26 12.12
N PHE A 424 21.21 28.73 13.20
CA PHE A 424 20.86 29.50 14.39
C PHE A 424 21.93 29.46 15.50
N SER A 425 22.89 28.55 15.44
CA SER A 425 23.91 28.35 16.49
C SER A 425 24.78 29.59 16.74
N GLU A 426 24.98 30.45 15.75
CA GLU A 426 25.79 31.65 15.84
C GLU A 426 24.94 32.95 15.89
N LYS A 427 23.61 32.84 15.87
CA LYS A 427 22.73 34.03 15.88
C LYS A 427 22.37 34.44 17.30
N PRO A 428 22.44 35.71 17.68
CA PRO A 428 21.95 36.20 18.96
C PRO A 428 20.41 36.22 18.98
N GLN A 429 19.83 36.00 20.16
CA GLN A 429 18.39 36.20 20.43
C GLN A 429 17.44 35.34 19.56
N VAL A 430 17.83 34.09 19.27
CA VAL A 430 16.97 33.13 18.59
C VAL A 430 15.90 32.62 19.56
N THR A 431 14.71 32.40 19.05
CA THR A 431 13.56 31.82 19.78
C THR A 431 13.11 30.51 19.13
N MET A 432 12.32 29.73 19.85
CA MET A 432 11.70 28.52 19.29
C MET A 432 10.74 28.85 18.13
N GLU A 433 10.16 30.06 18.12
CA GLU A 433 9.30 30.53 17.05
C GLU A 433 10.09 30.72 15.74
N ASP A 434 11.33 31.16 15.81
CA ASP A 434 12.21 31.30 14.63
C ASP A 434 12.51 29.92 14.00
N PHE A 435 12.71 28.88 14.85
CA PHE A 435 12.85 27.50 14.36
C PHE A 435 11.62 27.05 13.57
N TYR A 436 10.41 27.24 14.12
CA TYR A 436 9.18 26.90 13.43
C TYR A 436 9.03 27.64 12.12
N ASN A 437 9.14 28.95 12.13
CA ASN A 437 8.95 29.78 10.95
C ASN A 437 9.91 29.39 9.82
N ARG A 438 11.18 29.18 10.16
CA ARG A 438 12.19 28.82 9.18
C ARG A 438 12.01 27.38 8.65
N PHE A 439 11.65 26.44 9.51
CA PHE A 439 11.37 25.06 9.11
C PHE A 439 10.19 24.99 8.14
N PHE A 440 9.12 25.72 8.43
CA PHE A 440 7.97 25.76 7.55
C PHE A 440 8.22 26.50 6.25
N GLN A 441 9.11 27.49 6.23
CA GLN A 441 9.56 28.11 4.98
C GLN A 441 10.29 27.08 4.08
N ILE A 442 11.18 26.27 4.65
CA ILE A 442 11.87 25.19 3.90
C ILE A 442 10.84 24.18 3.36
N MET A 443 9.84 23.82 4.16
CA MET A 443 8.77 22.90 3.75
C MET A 443 7.90 23.53 2.64
N ALA A 444 7.57 24.82 2.73
CA ALA A 444 6.81 25.54 1.72
C ALA A 444 7.53 25.55 0.38
N ASP A 445 8.82 25.90 0.38
CA ASP A 445 9.67 25.91 -0.82
C ASP A 445 9.77 24.51 -1.46
N PHE A 446 9.77 23.46 -0.64
CA PHE A 446 9.75 22.07 -1.13
C PHE A 446 8.41 21.73 -1.80
N PHE A 447 7.28 22.10 -1.19
CA PHE A 447 5.96 21.81 -1.76
C PHE A 447 5.71 22.60 -3.03
N ASP A 448 6.15 23.86 -3.10
CA ASP A 448 6.04 24.67 -4.31
C ASP A 448 6.79 24.02 -5.48
N ARG A 449 8.05 23.62 -5.29
CA ARG A 449 8.82 22.91 -6.32
C ARG A 449 8.20 21.57 -6.72
N LYS A 450 7.69 20.82 -5.74
CA LYS A 450 7.05 19.52 -5.98
C LYS A 450 5.79 19.67 -6.83
N LEU A 451 4.92 20.60 -6.48
CA LEU A 451 3.66 20.84 -7.19
C LEU A 451 3.91 21.40 -8.60
N GLU A 452 4.85 22.32 -8.76
CA GLU A 452 5.25 22.82 -10.08
C GLU A 452 5.73 21.69 -10.98
N TYR A 453 6.58 20.80 -10.45
CA TYR A 453 7.05 19.63 -11.18
C TYR A 453 5.91 18.68 -11.59
N LEU A 454 5.03 18.34 -10.65
CA LEU A 454 3.89 17.43 -10.91
C LEU A 454 2.92 18.05 -11.93
N SER A 455 2.68 19.34 -11.88
CA SER A 455 1.84 20.05 -12.86
C SER A 455 2.41 19.94 -14.27
N LYS A 456 3.72 20.14 -14.42
CA LYS A 456 4.42 19.99 -15.71
C LYS A 456 4.42 18.54 -16.20
N GLU A 457 4.63 17.59 -15.30
CA GLU A 457 4.53 16.16 -15.62
C GLU A 457 3.13 15.80 -16.13
N LEU A 458 2.09 16.31 -15.48
CA LEU A 458 0.70 16.11 -15.90
C LEU A 458 0.42 16.73 -17.28
N GLU A 459 0.95 17.92 -17.56
CA GLU A 459 0.87 18.54 -18.88
C GLU A 459 1.47 17.64 -19.97
N VAL A 460 2.67 17.07 -19.71
CA VAL A 460 3.32 16.12 -20.65
C VAL A 460 2.45 14.89 -20.89
N ARG A 461 1.91 14.29 -19.85
CA ARG A 461 1.03 13.12 -19.97
C ARG A 461 -0.22 13.41 -20.80
N ARG A 462 -0.76 14.63 -20.70
CA ARG A 462 -1.95 15.07 -21.44
C ARG A 462 -1.69 15.42 -22.92
N ARG A 463 -0.44 15.52 -23.37
CA ARG A 463 -0.12 15.80 -24.80
C ARG A 463 -0.50 14.65 -25.72
N LYS A 464 -0.28 13.39 -25.30
CA LYS A 464 -0.56 12.18 -26.09
C LYS A 464 -1.19 11.08 -25.23
N PRO A 465 -2.35 11.34 -24.64
CA PRO A 465 -2.90 10.47 -23.58
C PRO A 465 -3.40 9.11 -24.09
N SER A 466 -3.62 8.95 -25.39
CA SER A 466 -4.06 7.68 -26.01
C SER A 466 -2.90 6.84 -26.58
N ASN A 467 -1.66 7.32 -26.49
CA ASN A 467 -0.49 6.61 -27.05
C ASN A 467 0.14 5.63 -26.07
N VAL A 468 -0.36 5.58 -24.85
CA VAL A 468 0.14 4.71 -23.79
C VAL A 468 -1.04 4.00 -23.15
N LEU A 469 -0.92 2.68 -23.02
CA LEU A 469 -1.91 1.81 -22.39
C LEU A 469 -1.24 0.93 -21.34
N SER A 470 -1.86 0.82 -20.20
CA SER A 470 -1.50 -0.12 -19.11
C SER A 470 -2.70 -1.01 -18.77
N PHE A 471 -2.47 -2.06 -18.00
CA PHE A 471 -3.56 -2.93 -17.56
C PHE A 471 -4.59 -2.21 -16.66
N THR A 472 -4.15 -1.20 -15.89
CA THR A 472 -5.03 -0.34 -15.09
C THR A 472 -6.08 0.38 -15.94
N ASP A 473 -5.72 0.78 -17.17
CA ASP A 473 -6.61 1.48 -18.09
C ASP A 473 -7.80 0.60 -18.53
N CYS A 474 -7.62 -0.71 -18.54
CA CYS A 474 -8.69 -1.66 -18.88
C CYS A 474 -9.86 -1.64 -17.89
N PHE A 475 -9.63 -1.25 -16.64
CA PHE A 475 -10.63 -1.36 -15.57
C PHE A 475 -10.88 -0.03 -14.84
N THR A 476 -10.54 1.09 -15.48
CA THR A 476 -10.85 2.43 -14.95
C THR A 476 -11.87 3.13 -15.83
N ARG A 477 -12.93 3.64 -15.23
CA ARG A 477 -14.08 4.27 -15.93
C ARG A 477 -13.64 5.41 -16.86
N CYS A 478 -12.78 6.30 -16.36
CA CYS A 478 -12.31 7.44 -17.15
C CYS A 478 -11.51 7.02 -18.39
N SER A 479 -10.73 5.96 -18.35
CA SER A 479 -9.99 5.47 -19.52
C SER A 479 -10.93 4.91 -20.59
N LEU A 480 -11.95 4.16 -20.18
CA LEU A 480 -12.95 3.62 -21.12
C LEU A 480 -13.78 4.73 -21.78
N GLU A 481 -14.19 5.73 -21.02
CA GLU A 481 -15.04 6.83 -21.52
C GLU A 481 -14.27 7.77 -22.44
N THR A 482 -13.03 8.07 -22.09
CA THR A 482 -12.21 9.03 -22.84
C THR A 482 -11.41 8.41 -23.97
N GLY A 483 -11.06 7.12 -23.87
CA GLY A 483 -10.08 6.45 -24.74
C GLY A 483 -8.66 6.97 -24.51
N GLN A 484 -8.32 7.27 -23.26
CA GLN A 484 -7.06 7.84 -22.83
C GLN A 484 -6.53 7.11 -21.59
N CYS A 485 -5.23 7.12 -21.38
CA CYS A 485 -4.64 6.49 -20.21
C CYS A 485 -5.12 7.16 -18.90
N PHE A 486 -5.30 6.36 -17.88
CA PHE A 486 -5.78 6.77 -16.56
C PHE A 486 -4.94 7.90 -15.95
N SER A 487 -3.62 7.81 -16.08
CA SER A 487 -2.71 8.82 -15.54
C SER A 487 -2.84 10.21 -16.17
N ALA A 488 -3.53 10.34 -17.30
CA ALA A 488 -3.83 11.62 -17.96
C ALA A 488 -5.30 12.01 -17.84
N SER A 489 -6.22 11.03 -17.85
CA SER A 489 -7.67 11.24 -17.92
C SER A 489 -8.37 11.26 -16.57
N ALA A 490 -7.74 10.81 -15.50
CA ALA A 490 -8.32 10.86 -14.17
C ALA A 490 -8.76 12.29 -13.79
N LYS A 491 -9.86 12.38 -13.05
CA LYS A 491 -10.36 13.66 -12.56
C LYS A 491 -9.42 14.32 -11.57
N TYR A 492 -8.80 13.50 -10.71
CA TYR A 492 -7.87 13.93 -9.68
C TYR A 492 -6.49 13.31 -9.90
N HIS A 493 -5.49 14.11 -9.60
CA HIS A 493 -4.09 13.71 -9.63
C HIS A 493 -3.47 14.05 -8.28
N PHE A 494 -2.86 13.09 -7.63
CA PHE A 494 -2.37 13.31 -6.28
C PHE A 494 -1.00 12.68 -6.05
N GLU A 495 -0.34 13.21 -5.03
CA GLU A 495 0.91 12.72 -4.50
C GLU A 495 0.94 12.94 -2.99
N ASN A 496 1.75 12.21 -2.26
CA ASN A 496 1.90 12.38 -0.83
C ASN A 496 2.71 13.63 -0.49
N SER A 497 2.35 14.34 0.58
CA SER A 497 3.15 15.45 1.10
C SER A 497 4.49 14.99 1.70
N SER A 498 4.56 13.73 2.13
CA SER A 498 5.77 13.03 2.60
C SER A 498 6.43 13.64 3.85
N PHE A 499 5.67 13.75 4.95
CA PHE A 499 6.26 14.10 6.23
C PHE A 499 6.93 12.87 6.87
N TRP A 500 8.12 12.55 6.37
CA TRP A 500 8.91 11.40 6.80
C TRP A 500 9.67 11.68 8.09
N MET A 501 9.90 10.63 8.90
CA MET A 501 10.63 10.69 10.18
C MET A 501 9.98 11.64 11.19
N PHE A 502 8.67 11.72 11.18
CA PHE A 502 7.89 12.65 11.98
C PHE A 502 8.28 12.62 13.46
N GLY A 503 8.34 11.43 14.09
CA GLY A 503 8.70 11.30 15.51
C GLY A 503 10.09 11.87 15.82
N THR A 504 11.10 11.57 14.98
CA THR A 504 12.47 12.12 15.18
C THR A 504 12.51 13.64 15.01
N VAL A 505 11.74 14.20 14.07
CA VAL A 505 11.63 15.66 13.90
C VAL A 505 11.00 16.29 15.15
N VAL A 506 9.88 15.72 15.62
CA VAL A 506 9.21 16.19 16.86
C VAL A 506 10.15 16.10 18.05
N ASP A 507 10.83 14.97 18.24
CA ASP A 507 11.78 14.75 19.32
C ASP A 507 12.95 15.74 19.29
N SER A 508 13.43 16.08 18.09
CA SER A 508 14.48 17.10 17.90
C SER A 508 13.99 18.49 18.29
N PHE A 509 12.78 18.88 17.92
CA PHE A 509 12.17 20.14 18.35
C PHE A 509 11.96 20.19 19.85
N ILE A 510 11.53 19.09 20.47
CA ILE A 510 11.37 18.97 21.93
C ILE A 510 12.72 19.16 22.63
N ALA A 511 13.77 18.46 22.18
CA ALA A 511 15.09 18.55 22.79
C ALA A 511 15.66 19.97 22.70
N ILE A 512 15.50 20.65 21.56
CA ILE A 512 15.91 22.04 21.40
C ILE A 512 15.12 22.96 22.36
N ASP A 513 13.78 22.88 22.37
CA ASP A 513 12.92 23.71 23.24
C ASP A 513 13.25 23.47 24.72
N GLN A 514 13.27 22.20 25.13
CA GLN A 514 13.48 21.82 26.52
C GLN A 514 14.87 22.21 27.03
N LEU A 515 15.92 21.78 26.32
CA LEU A 515 17.30 21.89 26.86
C LEU A 515 17.89 23.28 26.68
N VAL A 516 17.54 23.98 25.58
CA VAL A 516 18.13 25.28 25.28
C VAL A 516 17.25 26.43 25.78
N PHE A 517 15.94 26.41 25.47
CA PHE A 517 15.08 27.55 25.77
C PHE A 517 14.40 27.50 27.13
N ILE A 518 13.92 26.34 27.59
CA ILE A 518 13.20 26.18 28.85
C ILE A 518 14.19 26.00 30.01
N GLU A 519 14.99 24.93 29.96
CA GLU A 519 15.89 24.55 31.04
C GLU A 519 17.24 25.29 31.04
N LYS A 520 17.61 25.80 29.85
CA LYS A 520 18.89 26.55 29.62
C LYS A 520 20.13 25.78 30.09
N LYS A 521 20.14 24.48 29.91
CA LYS A 521 21.24 23.58 30.29
C LYS A 521 22.40 23.62 29.28
N ILE A 522 22.11 23.87 28.01
CA ILE A 522 23.08 23.92 26.92
C ILE A 522 22.73 25.07 25.98
N THR A 523 23.71 25.55 25.22
CA THR A 523 23.48 26.54 24.14
C THR A 523 23.15 25.83 22.81
N LEU A 524 22.56 26.58 21.86
CA LEU A 524 22.38 26.08 20.49
C LEU A 524 23.71 25.64 19.86
N LYS A 525 24.79 26.38 20.14
CA LYS A 525 26.13 26.07 19.63
C LYS A 525 26.69 24.79 20.21
N ASP A 526 26.54 24.56 21.53
CA ASP A 526 26.98 23.33 22.18
C ASP A 526 26.22 22.11 21.60
N LEU A 527 24.91 22.24 21.43
CA LEU A 527 24.07 21.18 20.82
C LEU A 527 24.47 20.92 19.37
N TYR A 528 24.70 21.97 18.57
CA TYR A 528 25.14 21.82 17.19
C TYR A 528 26.48 21.10 17.09
N ASN A 529 27.47 21.52 17.88
CA ASN A 529 28.79 20.91 17.90
C ASN A 529 28.73 19.41 18.33
N ALA A 530 27.90 19.09 19.34
CA ALA A 530 27.69 17.71 19.78
C ALA A 530 27.07 16.87 18.66
N VAL A 531 26.06 17.37 17.96
CA VAL A 531 25.41 16.69 16.83
C VAL A 531 26.39 16.47 15.69
N GLN A 532 27.18 17.49 15.30
CA GLN A 532 28.20 17.38 14.24
C GLN A 532 29.29 16.37 14.60
N ALA A 533 29.68 16.27 15.87
CA ALA A 533 30.61 15.28 16.37
C ALA A 533 30.01 13.87 16.55
N ASN A 534 28.76 13.65 16.14
CA ASN A 534 28.02 12.41 16.43
C ASN A 534 28.03 12.08 17.95
N PHE A 535 28.03 13.11 18.79
CA PHE A 535 28.13 13.10 20.24
C PHE A 535 29.43 12.50 20.80
N VAL A 536 30.46 12.32 19.98
CA VAL A 536 31.77 11.87 20.47
C VAL A 536 32.48 13.01 21.19
N GLY A 537 32.80 12.83 22.48
CA GLY A 537 33.33 13.87 23.35
C GLY A 537 32.28 14.84 23.92
N TYR A 538 30.99 14.52 23.75
CA TYR A 538 29.86 15.30 24.28
C TYR A 538 28.86 14.37 24.99
N GLU A 539 29.36 13.43 25.81
CA GLU A 539 28.56 12.38 26.46
C GLU A 539 27.51 12.95 27.39
N GLU A 540 27.77 14.09 28.07
CA GLU A 540 26.78 14.77 28.91
C GLU A 540 25.61 15.33 28.08
N ILE A 541 25.92 15.99 26.95
CA ILE A 541 24.89 16.52 26.04
C ILE A 541 24.11 15.37 25.42
N PHE A 542 24.78 14.27 25.04
CA PHE A 542 24.13 13.08 24.56
C PHE A 542 23.11 12.54 25.58
N ALA A 543 23.51 12.40 26.84
CA ALA A 543 22.64 11.93 27.90
C ALA A 543 21.44 12.88 28.11
N LEU A 544 21.66 14.20 28.08
CA LEU A 544 20.57 15.18 28.15
C LEU A 544 19.59 15.01 26.99
N CYS A 545 20.07 14.91 25.76
CA CYS A 545 19.24 14.73 24.55
C CYS A 545 18.43 13.43 24.61
N ARG A 546 19.05 12.34 25.02
CA ARG A 546 18.36 11.02 25.16
C ARG A 546 17.29 11.04 26.26
N ASN A 547 17.50 11.77 27.34
CA ASN A 547 16.58 11.86 28.47
C ASN A 547 15.54 12.98 28.35
N ALA A 548 15.65 13.87 27.36
CA ALA A 548 14.61 14.84 27.06
C ALA A 548 13.26 14.16 26.79
N GLU A 549 12.18 14.91 27.01
CA GLU A 549 10.85 14.41 26.65
C GLU A 549 10.79 13.97 25.19
N LYS A 550 9.93 13.00 24.87
CA LYS A 550 9.77 12.45 23.53
C LYS A 550 8.29 12.35 23.13
N TYR A 551 8.04 12.42 21.85
CA TYR A 551 6.75 12.07 21.26
C TYR A 551 6.38 10.63 21.64
N GLY A 552 5.17 10.43 22.12
CA GLY A 552 4.70 9.15 22.65
C GLY A 552 4.70 9.05 24.20
N MET A 553 5.27 10.02 24.90
CA MET A 553 5.26 10.05 26.38
C MET A 553 3.98 10.65 26.98
N ASP A 554 3.14 11.29 26.17
CA ASP A 554 1.90 11.96 26.58
C ASP A 554 2.14 13.10 27.60
N THR A 555 3.14 13.92 27.37
CA THR A 555 3.40 15.10 28.18
C THR A 555 2.87 16.38 27.48
N PRO A 556 2.58 17.46 28.25
CA PRO A 556 2.16 18.72 27.63
C PRO A 556 3.12 19.27 26.61
N LEU A 557 4.45 19.16 26.87
CA LEU A 557 5.48 19.65 25.95
C LEU A 557 5.54 18.80 24.69
N SER A 558 5.59 17.47 24.82
CA SER A 558 5.66 16.57 23.65
C SER A 558 4.43 16.69 22.77
N ASN A 559 3.24 16.74 23.36
CA ASN A 559 1.98 16.88 22.62
C ASN A 559 1.85 18.25 21.95
N LYS A 560 2.36 19.34 22.57
CA LYS A 560 2.42 20.70 21.98
C LYS A 560 3.21 20.68 20.66
N HIS A 561 4.43 20.11 20.68
CA HIS A 561 5.29 20.08 19.50
C HIS A 561 4.73 19.17 18.39
N ALA A 562 4.27 17.97 18.74
CA ALA A 562 3.68 17.04 17.79
C ALA A 562 2.46 17.66 17.09
N ARG A 563 1.54 18.24 17.86
CA ARG A 563 0.35 18.91 17.33
C ARG A 563 0.71 20.08 16.42
N ARG A 564 1.65 20.94 16.84
CA ARG A 564 2.03 22.11 16.07
C ARG A 564 2.66 21.74 14.74
N LEU A 565 3.63 20.83 14.74
CA LEU A 565 4.35 20.41 13.54
C LEU A 565 3.41 19.71 12.54
N SER A 566 2.56 18.79 13.02
CA SER A 566 1.62 18.09 12.12
C SER A 566 0.55 19.02 11.57
N LYS A 567 0.00 19.93 12.41
CA LYS A 567 -1.03 20.89 11.98
C LYS A 567 -0.49 21.84 10.91
N MET A 568 0.66 22.46 11.14
CA MET A 568 1.23 23.41 10.22
C MET A 568 1.66 22.74 8.91
N ALA A 569 2.25 21.53 8.95
CA ALA A 569 2.56 20.76 7.74
C ALA A 569 1.31 20.43 6.92
N SER A 570 0.23 20.05 7.60
CA SER A 570 -1.06 19.79 6.97
C SER A 570 -1.67 21.05 6.35
N ASP A 571 -1.74 22.15 7.12
CA ASP A 571 -2.30 23.42 6.64
C ASP A 571 -1.53 23.92 5.42
N LEU A 572 -0.21 23.86 5.46
CA LEU A 572 0.66 24.23 4.34
C LEU A 572 0.43 23.33 3.11
N THR A 573 0.23 22.03 3.31
CA THR A 573 -0.09 21.10 2.22
C THR A 573 -1.38 21.51 1.51
N PHE A 574 -2.43 21.85 2.25
CA PHE A 574 -3.70 22.32 1.66
C PHE A 574 -3.56 23.67 0.98
N GLU A 575 -2.89 24.63 1.64
CA GLU A 575 -2.67 25.96 1.09
C GLU A 575 -1.94 25.91 -0.25
N LYS A 576 -0.83 25.18 -0.31
CA LYS A 576 -0.01 25.06 -1.53
C LYS A 576 -0.69 24.25 -2.63
N SER A 577 -1.48 23.24 -2.28
CA SER A 577 -2.19 22.43 -3.26
C SER A 577 -3.40 23.14 -3.89
N LYS A 578 -4.03 24.07 -3.18
CA LYS A 578 -5.30 24.68 -3.60
C LYS A 578 -5.28 25.25 -5.04
N PRO A 579 -4.31 26.07 -5.47
CA PRO A 579 -4.28 26.60 -6.83
C PRO A 579 -4.20 25.51 -7.91
N TYR A 580 -3.46 24.44 -7.65
CA TYR A 580 -3.29 23.32 -8.57
C TYR A 580 -4.55 22.44 -8.61
N PHE A 581 -5.20 22.26 -7.46
CA PHE A 581 -6.47 21.53 -7.37
C PHE A 581 -7.57 22.24 -8.17
N GLU A 582 -7.73 23.54 -7.98
CA GLU A 582 -8.72 24.36 -8.70
C GLU A 582 -8.46 24.40 -10.21
N LYS A 583 -7.20 24.41 -10.64
CA LYS A 583 -6.80 24.46 -12.04
C LYS A 583 -6.95 23.11 -12.77
N GLU A 584 -6.52 22.03 -12.13
CA GLU A 584 -6.29 20.76 -12.84
C GLU A 584 -6.53 19.49 -12.03
N GLY A 585 -7.09 19.60 -10.83
CA GLY A 585 -7.36 18.47 -9.94
C GLY A 585 -6.10 17.88 -9.27
N LEU A 586 -4.97 18.59 -9.33
CA LEU A 586 -3.71 18.14 -8.75
C LEU A 586 -3.57 18.60 -7.29
N PHE A 587 -3.24 17.69 -6.38
CA PHE A 587 -3.05 18.02 -4.97
C PHE A 587 -2.08 17.07 -4.25
N LEU A 588 -1.50 17.55 -3.16
CA LEU A 588 -0.76 16.73 -2.21
C LEU A 588 -1.71 16.20 -1.14
N VAL A 589 -1.61 14.92 -0.85
CA VAL A 589 -2.33 14.28 0.27
C VAL A 589 -1.45 14.38 1.51
N PRO A 590 -1.92 15.00 2.60
CA PRO A 590 -1.18 15.02 3.85
C PRO A 590 -0.96 13.61 4.37
N ASN A 591 0.31 13.21 4.51
CA ASN A 591 0.66 11.90 5.03
C ASN A 591 1.88 11.93 5.95
N ILE A 592 1.91 11.01 6.90
CA ILE A 592 3.04 10.74 7.80
C ILE A 592 3.46 9.29 7.59
N GLN A 593 4.49 9.09 6.76
CA GLN A 593 4.90 7.77 6.31
C GLN A 593 6.41 7.70 6.07
N SER A 594 7.03 6.52 6.22
CA SER A 594 8.46 6.35 6.00
C SER A 594 8.87 5.07 5.27
N ASP A 595 7.96 4.14 4.96
CA ASP A 595 8.30 2.81 4.44
C ASP A 595 9.41 2.14 5.28
N THR A 596 10.30 1.36 4.67
CA THR A 596 11.53 0.84 5.26
C THR A 596 12.72 1.82 5.14
N HIS A 597 12.50 2.97 4.54
CA HIS A 597 13.54 3.98 4.33
C HIS A 597 14.12 4.56 5.62
N HIS A 598 13.42 4.43 6.76
CA HIS A 598 13.91 4.84 8.08
C HIS A 598 15.22 4.13 8.47
N LEU A 599 15.41 2.87 8.05
CA LEU A 599 16.64 2.11 8.26
C LEU A 599 17.79 2.72 7.46
N ARG A 600 17.64 2.79 6.14
CA ARG A 600 18.66 3.29 5.22
C ARG A 600 19.06 4.73 5.52
N ARG A 601 18.07 5.58 5.78
CA ARG A 601 18.33 6.98 6.12
C ARG A 601 19.10 7.10 7.43
N GLY A 602 18.83 6.22 8.41
CA GLY A 602 19.59 6.15 9.65
C GLY A 602 21.10 5.99 9.42
N GLU A 603 21.50 5.20 8.42
CA GLU A 603 22.92 5.02 8.05
C GLU A 603 23.52 6.20 7.32
N LEU A 604 22.73 6.78 6.41
CA LEU A 604 23.21 7.85 5.52
C LEU A 604 23.33 9.19 6.23
N PHE A 605 22.37 9.51 7.10
CA PHE A 605 22.32 10.82 7.76
C PHE A 605 23.01 10.83 9.12
N GLY A 606 23.62 11.98 9.45
CA GLY A 606 24.29 12.24 10.71
C GLY A 606 23.40 12.15 11.94
N ALA A 607 23.94 12.48 13.11
CA ALA A 607 23.20 12.55 14.36
C ALA A 607 22.13 13.64 14.34
N THR A 608 21.16 13.55 15.26
CA THR A 608 20.03 14.48 15.38
C THR A 608 19.88 15.01 16.82
N PRO A 609 19.28 16.20 17.04
CA PRO A 609 19.19 16.85 18.35
C PRO A 609 18.50 16.03 19.43
N ASP A 610 17.66 15.07 19.07
CA ASP A 610 16.98 14.15 20.01
C ASP A 610 17.91 13.09 20.63
N GLY A 611 19.21 13.10 20.27
CA GLY A 611 20.21 12.13 20.73
C GLY A 611 20.35 10.90 19.84
N ARG A 612 19.72 10.82 18.67
CA ARG A 612 19.99 9.76 17.68
C ARG A 612 21.40 9.93 17.10
N ARG A 613 22.20 8.88 17.08
CA ARG A 613 23.52 8.83 16.42
C ARG A 613 23.39 8.37 14.98
N LYS A 614 24.40 8.67 14.14
CA LYS A 614 24.54 8.09 12.80
C LYS A 614 24.59 6.57 12.91
N GLY A 615 23.85 5.87 12.05
CA GLY A 615 23.69 4.41 12.10
C GLY A 615 22.46 3.94 12.86
N GLU A 616 21.91 4.73 13.78
CA GLU A 616 20.65 4.42 14.44
C GLU A 616 19.46 4.73 13.50
N VAL A 617 18.39 3.96 13.63
CA VAL A 617 17.18 4.11 12.81
C VAL A 617 16.44 5.41 13.14
N PHE A 618 15.73 5.95 12.18
CA PHE A 618 14.77 7.04 12.40
C PHE A 618 13.42 6.49 12.89
N SER A 619 12.55 7.36 13.40
CA SER A 619 11.16 7.02 13.68
C SER A 619 10.42 6.57 12.42
N GLN A 620 9.48 5.65 12.58
CA GLN A 620 8.71 5.06 11.50
C GLN A 620 7.25 5.55 11.53
N ASN A 621 6.79 6.12 10.44
CA ASN A 621 5.39 6.51 10.24
C ASN A 621 4.84 7.38 11.40
N LEU A 622 3.60 7.10 11.87
CA LEU A 622 2.98 7.77 13.02
C LEU A 622 3.57 7.33 14.37
N ARG A 623 4.35 6.25 14.38
CA ARG A 623 4.89 5.70 15.62
C ARG A 623 5.97 6.61 16.20
N PRO A 624 6.02 6.79 17.52
CA PRO A 624 7.18 7.33 18.20
C PRO A 624 8.44 6.53 17.91
N THR A 625 9.60 7.13 18.14
CA THR A 625 10.90 6.45 18.01
C THR A 625 10.92 5.19 18.87
N ASN A 626 11.55 4.11 18.39
CA ASN A 626 11.64 2.86 19.14
C ASN A 626 12.32 3.11 20.49
N GLY A 627 11.78 2.49 21.56
CA GLY A 627 12.32 2.59 22.91
C GLY A 627 11.89 3.81 23.72
N VAL A 628 11.07 4.73 23.18
CA VAL A 628 10.61 5.91 23.94
C VAL A 628 9.22 5.76 24.56
N CYS A 629 8.47 4.71 24.23
CA CYS A 629 7.12 4.47 24.76
C CYS A 629 7.12 3.86 26.16
N VAL A 630 7.88 4.46 27.07
CA VAL A 630 8.07 3.94 28.44
C VAL A 630 6.80 3.99 29.30
N ASN A 631 5.82 4.84 28.95
CA ASN A 631 4.56 5.01 29.67
C ASN A 631 3.44 4.08 29.14
N GLY A 632 3.79 3.12 28.27
CA GLY A 632 2.87 2.11 27.73
C GLY A 632 2.02 2.58 26.55
N ILE A 633 1.21 1.64 26.02
CA ILE A 633 0.42 1.83 24.80
C ILE A 633 -0.58 2.99 24.91
N THR A 634 -1.19 3.20 26.09
CA THR A 634 -2.20 4.25 26.28
C THR A 634 -1.59 5.65 26.15
N ALA A 635 -0.40 5.88 26.71
CA ALA A 635 0.30 7.15 26.57
C ALA A 635 0.72 7.40 25.14
N MET A 636 1.21 6.37 24.44
CA MET A 636 1.53 6.46 23.02
C MET A 636 0.31 6.86 22.18
N LEU A 637 -0.82 6.20 22.41
CA LEU A 637 -2.06 6.50 21.68
C LEU A 637 -2.59 7.91 21.99
N ASN A 638 -2.49 8.37 23.25
CA ASN A 638 -2.85 9.74 23.63
C ASN A 638 -1.97 10.79 22.93
N SER A 639 -0.66 10.56 22.84
CA SER A 639 0.24 11.43 22.07
C SER A 639 -0.16 11.52 20.62
N ILE A 640 -0.52 10.39 19.99
CA ILE A 640 -0.99 10.35 18.58
C ILE A 640 -2.33 11.09 18.46
N LEU A 641 -3.23 10.96 19.44
CA LEU A 641 -4.50 11.68 19.48
C LEU A 641 -4.34 13.21 19.67
N SER A 642 -3.15 13.69 20.00
CA SER A 642 -2.86 15.13 19.99
C SER A 642 -2.78 15.72 18.58
N LEU A 643 -2.59 14.89 17.54
CA LEU A 643 -2.55 15.31 16.14
C LEU A 643 -3.95 15.73 15.65
N PRO A 644 -4.04 16.67 14.66
CA PRO A 644 -5.33 17.04 14.08
C PRO A 644 -6.02 15.88 13.39
N THR A 645 -7.31 15.69 13.64
CA THR A 645 -8.11 14.59 13.08
C THR A 645 -8.41 14.76 11.59
N ASP A 646 -8.37 15.99 11.07
CA ASP A 646 -8.54 16.36 9.66
C ASP A 646 -7.21 16.74 8.98
N GLY A 647 -6.11 16.42 9.63
CA GLY A 647 -4.77 16.83 9.20
C GLY A 647 -4.01 15.82 8.36
N VAL A 648 -4.35 14.53 8.45
CA VAL A 648 -3.62 13.43 7.82
C VAL A 648 -4.60 12.38 7.31
N ALA A 649 -4.52 12.05 6.01
CA ALA A 649 -5.34 10.99 5.40
C ALA A 649 -4.64 9.64 5.40
N SER A 650 -3.32 9.63 5.50
CA SER A 650 -2.50 8.43 5.37
C SER A 650 -1.35 8.47 6.37
N GLY A 651 -1.20 7.41 7.13
CA GLY A 651 -0.13 7.27 8.12
C GLY A 651 -0.28 5.98 8.91
N ALA A 652 0.71 5.11 8.79
CA ALA A 652 0.67 3.83 9.48
C ALA A 652 0.98 3.98 10.97
N LEU A 653 0.21 3.31 11.80
CA LEU A 653 0.54 3.07 13.20
C LEU A 653 0.69 1.57 13.44
N ASN A 654 1.91 1.11 13.62
CA ASN A 654 2.17 -0.26 14.06
C ASN A 654 1.93 -0.36 15.56
N LEU A 655 0.98 -1.20 15.95
CA LEU A 655 0.76 -1.62 17.32
C LEU A 655 1.35 -3.01 17.51
N ASP A 656 2.50 -3.07 18.15
CA ASP A 656 3.16 -4.34 18.45
C ASP A 656 2.61 -4.84 19.81
N VAL A 657 1.90 -5.96 19.74
CA VAL A 657 1.10 -6.51 20.83
C VAL A 657 1.70 -7.83 21.30
N ASN A 658 2.05 -7.90 22.57
CA ASN A 658 2.45 -9.18 23.16
C ASN A 658 1.21 -10.05 23.38
N THR A 659 1.21 -11.25 22.80
CA THR A 659 0.13 -12.22 22.90
C THR A 659 -0.28 -12.55 24.32
N GLN A 660 0.68 -12.57 25.25
CA GLN A 660 0.43 -12.92 26.66
C GLN A 660 -0.35 -11.83 27.42
N GLU A 661 -0.20 -10.55 27.01
CA GLU A 661 -0.84 -9.43 27.72
C GLU A 661 -2.34 -9.34 27.45
N TYR A 662 -2.77 -9.82 26.28
CA TYR A 662 -4.18 -9.75 25.83
C TYR A 662 -4.77 -11.13 25.58
N ALA A 663 -4.22 -12.16 26.24
CA ALA A 663 -4.71 -13.52 26.13
C ALA A 663 -6.09 -13.68 26.78
N GLY A 664 -6.89 -14.59 26.21
CA GLY A 664 -8.22 -14.93 26.71
C GLY A 664 -9.27 -13.84 26.50
N GLU A 665 -10.49 -14.10 26.95
CA GLU A 665 -11.66 -13.24 26.70
C GLU A 665 -11.51 -11.83 27.34
N GLU A 666 -10.99 -11.76 28.55
CA GLU A 666 -10.76 -10.48 29.25
C GLU A 666 -9.67 -9.64 28.58
N GLY A 667 -8.58 -10.26 28.12
CA GLY A 667 -7.54 -9.58 27.35
C GLY A 667 -8.07 -9.05 26.03
N GLN A 668 -8.86 -9.82 25.29
CA GLN A 668 -9.51 -9.38 24.06
C GLN A 668 -10.45 -8.19 24.30
N LYS A 669 -11.29 -8.24 25.35
CA LYS A 669 -12.18 -7.13 25.72
C LYS A 669 -11.37 -5.86 26.04
N MET A 670 -10.29 -5.99 26.80
CA MET A 670 -9.41 -4.87 27.16
C MET A 670 -8.78 -4.25 25.92
N PHE A 671 -8.21 -5.04 25.02
CA PHE A 671 -7.61 -4.54 23.79
C PHE A 671 -8.65 -3.89 22.88
N GLY A 672 -9.83 -4.51 22.75
CA GLY A 672 -10.97 -3.95 22.00
C GLY A 672 -11.42 -2.60 22.55
N ALA A 673 -11.47 -2.43 23.88
CA ALA A 673 -11.82 -1.16 24.50
C ALA A 673 -10.76 -0.06 24.28
N ILE A 674 -9.47 -0.42 24.31
CA ILE A 674 -8.35 0.49 24.00
C ILE A 674 -8.48 1.00 22.55
N LEU A 675 -8.64 0.10 21.58
CA LEU A 675 -8.77 0.47 20.17
C LEU A 675 -10.05 1.28 19.90
N ALA A 676 -11.18 0.87 20.43
CA ALA A 676 -12.44 1.62 20.29
C ALA A 676 -12.32 3.03 20.85
N THR A 677 -11.71 3.19 22.03
CA THR A 677 -11.45 4.50 22.65
C THR A 677 -10.54 5.35 21.76
N TYR A 678 -9.48 4.77 21.23
CA TYR A 678 -8.58 5.45 20.32
C TYR A 678 -9.32 5.97 19.07
N PHE A 679 -10.06 5.11 18.38
CA PHE A 679 -10.78 5.51 17.17
C PHE A 679 -11.94 6.47 17.44
N ASN A 680 -12.71 6.26 18.50
CA ASN A 680 -13.81 7.16 18.89
C ASN A 680 -13.32 8.57 19.27
N ARG A 681 -12.05 8.71 19.68
CA ARG A 681 -11.39 9.99 19.95
C ARG A 681 -10.70 10.59 18.72
N GLY A 682 -10.81 9.96 17.54
CA GLY A 682 -10.28 10.47 16.29
C GLY A 682 -8.90 9.92 15.90
N GLY A 683 -8.49 8.77 16.45
CA GLY A 683 -7.31 8.07 15.99
C GLY A 683 -7.45 7.66 14.53
N LEU A 684 -6.39 7.84 13.71
CA LEU A 684 -6.45 7.66 12.26
C LEU A 684 -6.40 6.19 11.83
N HIS A 685 -5.42 5.47 12.33
CA HIS A 685 -5.04 4.14 11.81
C HIS A 685 -4.48 3.26 12.92
N ALA A 686 -4.68 1.95 12.79
CA ALA A 686 -3.97 0.93 13.56
C ALA A 686 -3.80 -0.34 12.72
N GLN A 687 -2.59 -0.85 12.66
CA GLN A 687 -2.29 -2.19 12.18
C GLN A 687 -1.59 -2.97 13.28
N ILE A 688 -2.06 -4.19 13.53
CA ILE A 688 -1.65 -4.97 14.68
C ILE A 688 -0.60 -6.00 14.25
N SER A 689 0.49 -6.06 14.99
CA SER A 689 1.52 -7.10 14.89
C SER A 689 1.54 -7.86 16.20
N VAL A 690 1.38 -9.16 16.12
CA VAL A 690 1.23 -10.01 17.30
C VAL A 690 2.38 -11.00 17.36
N SER A 691 3.24 -10.89 18.37
CA SER A 691 4.38 -11.80 18.64
C SER A 691 4.93 -11.52 20.04
N SER A 692 6.03 -12.16 20.38
CA SER A 692 6.82 -11.86 21.59
C SER A 692 8.30 -11.67 21.23
N VAL A 693 9.04 -10.99 22.12
CA VAL A 693 10.50 -10.81 21.95
C VAL A 693 11.19 -12.17 21.96
N GLU A 694 10.72 -13.09 22.80
CA GLU A 694 11.26 -14.45 22.91
C GLU A 694 11.08 -15.23 21.61
N GLU A 695 9.89 -15.20 21.02
CA GLU A 695 9.56 -15.85 19.78
C GLU A 695 10.40 -15.29 18.61
N LEU A 696 10.48 -13.95 18.50
CA LEU A 696 11.29 -13.30 17.46
C LEU A 696 12.78 -13.61 17.57
N ARG A 697 13.32 -13.70 18.79
CA ARG A 697 14.73 -14.09 19.02
C ARG A 697 14.96 -15.57 18.74
N ASP A 698 14.03 -16.44 19.12
CA ASP A 698 14.12 -17.86 18.77
C ASP A 698 14.07 -18.04 17.25
N ALA A 699 13.24 -17.27 16.56
CA ALA A 699 13.16 -17.28 15.09
C ALA A 699 14.47 -16.81 14.41
N GLN A 700 15.23 -15.92 15.02
CA GLN A 700 16.57 -15.55 14.49
C GLN A 700 17.59 -16.71 14.60
N VAL A 701 17.49 -17.51 15.66
CA VAL A 701 18.43 -18.61 15.95
C VAL A 701 17.99 -19.90 15.27
N HIS A 702 16.69 -20.15 15.20
CA HIS A 702 16.06 -21.37 14.70
C HIS A 702 15.01 -21.06 13.60
N PRO A 703 15.42 -20.44 12.45
CA PRO A 703 14.50 -20.02 11.42
C PRO A 703 13.65 -21.15 10.84
N GLU A 704 14.15 -22.37 10.86
CA GLU A 704 13.45 -23.57 10.40
C GLU A 704 12.18 -23.91 11.20
N ARG A 705 12.06 -23.40 12.45
CA ARG A 705 10.89 -23.62 13.33
C ARG A 705 9.82 -22.54 13.17
N HIS A 706 10.18 -21.42 12.54
CA HIS A 706 9.36 -20.20 12.49
C HIS A 706 9.14 -19.71 11.06
N ARG A 707 9.09 -20.62 10.09
CA ARG A 707 8.93 -20.27 8.66
C ARG A 707 7.62 -19.57 8.32
N ASP A 708 6.64 -19.67 9.19
CA ASP A 708 5.33 -19.03 9.06
C ASP A 708 5.16 -17.79 9.96
N LEU A 709 6.18 -17.42 10.73
CA LEU A 709 6.11 -16.26 11.63
C LEU A 709 6.02 -14.97 10.83
N ARG A 710 4.84 -14.35 10.89
CA ARG A 710 4.51 -13.12 10.16
C ARG A 710 4.51 -11.92 11.06
N VAL A 711 5.12 -10.85 10.59
CA VAL A 711 5.17 -9.55 11.28
C VAL A 711 4.78 -8.42 10.33
N ARG A 712 4.18 -7.37 10.88
CA ARG A 712 3.93 -6.14 10.11
C ARG A 712 5.23 -5.35 9.97
N VAL A 713 5.55 -5.02 8.74
CA VAL A 713 6.70 -4.18 8.42
C VAL A 713 6.27 -2.71 8.38
N THR A 714 5.45 -2.37 7.40
CA THR A 714 4.81 -1.05 7.26
C THR A 714 3.34 -1.25 6.89
N GLY A 715 2.93 -0.99 5.68
CA GLY A 715 1.58 -1.30 5.19
C GLY A 715 1.37 -2.77 4.79
N TYR A 716 2.37 -3.60 4.88
CA TYR A 716 2.34 -5.02 4.51
C TYR A 716 2.94 -5.91 5.60
N SER A 717 2.65 -7.20 5.53
CA SER A 717 3.24 -8.23 6.39
C SER A 717 4.31 -9.00 5.62
N GLY A 718 5.35 -9.44 6.32
CA GLY A 718 6.38 -10.30 5.77
C GLY A 718 6.69 -11.46 6.70
N ILE A 719 7.32 -12.51 6.16
CA ILE A 719 7.83 -13.62 6.96
C ILE A 719 9.11 -13.15 7.65
N PHE A 720 9.13 -13.23 8.97
CA PHE A 720 10.20 -12.67 9.78
C PHE A 720 11.57 -13.27 9.46
N VAL A 721 11.62 -14.59 9.27
CA VAL A 721 12.89 -15.29 9.01
C VAL A 721 13.48 -15.00 7.64
N ASP A 722 12.70 -14.51 6.68
CA ASP A 722 13.15 -14.13 5.34
C ASP A 722 13.70 -12.68 5.29
N MET A 723 13.58 -11.94 6.40
CA MET A 723 14.06 -10.56 6.47
C MET A 723 15.55 -10.50 6.77
N CYS A 724 16.21 -9.44 6.30
CA CYS A 724 17.59 -9.18 6.71
C CYS A 724 17.67 -8.95 8.23
N GLU A 725 18.79 -9.37 8.84
CA GLU A 725 19.02 -9.28 10.29
C GLU A 725 18.74 -7.88 10.87
N ARG A 726 19.05 -6.85 10.12
CA ARG A 726 18.83 -5.47 10.54
C ARG A 726 17.36 -5.13 10.69
N LEU A 727 16.52 -5.54 9.74
CA LEU A 727 15.06 -5.35 9.81
C LEU A 727 14.48 -6.22 10.94
N GLN A 728 14.95 -7.45 11.10
CA GLN A 728 14.57 -8.31 12.23
C GLN A 728 14.89 -7.64 13.58
N ASN A 729 16.10 -7.08 13.72
CA ASN A 729 16.52 -6.39 14.95
C ASN A 729 15.70 -5.12 15.20
N ASP A 730 15.31 -4.37 14.17
CA ASP A 730 14.40 -3.23 14.32
C ASP A 730 13.00 -3.66 14.80
N ILE A 731 12.46 -4.74 14.23
CA ILE A 731 11.18 -5.33 14.66
C ILE A 731 11.26 -5.81 16.11
N ILE A 732 12.31 -6.53 16.49
CA ILE A 732 12.49 -6.97 17.88
C ILE A 732 12.49 -5.78 18.83
N LYS A 733 13.18 -4.68 18.50
CA LYS A 733 13.19 -3.46 19.30
C LYS A 733 11.81 -2.83 19.48
N ARG A 734 10.92 -2.98 18.49
CA ARG A 734 9.56 -2.48 18.60
C ARG A 734 8.75 -3.21 19.67
N PHE A 735 8.99 -4.52 19.86
CA PHE A 735 8.34 -5.34 20.88
C PHE A 735 9.00 -5.23 22.26
N GLN A 736 10.24 -4.72 22.34
CA GLN A 736 10.92 -4.54 23.62
C GLN A 736 10.30 -3.39 24.41
N LYS A 737 9.87 -3.67 25.64
CA LYS A 737 9.60 -2.63 26.62
C LYS A 737 10.94 -2.23 27.22
N GLU A 738 11.43 -1.04 26.89
CA GLU A 738 12.59 -0.52 27.59
C GLU A 738 12.21 -0.20 29.04
N GLN A 739 12.86 -0.89 29.96
CA GLN A 739 12.90 -0.47 31.35
C GLN A 739 13.92 0.68 31.44
N ARG A 740 13.49 1.86 31.85
CA ARG A 740 14.38 2.95 32.25
C ARG A 740 14.93 2.69 33.64
#